data_252d92e6fe1480ade663bb9ea51951ca
#
_entry.id   252d92e6fe1480ade663bb9ea51951ca
#
_cell.length_a   1.000
_cell.length_b   1.000
_cell.length_c   1.000
_cell.angle_alpha   90.00
_cell.angle_beta   90.00
_cell.angle_gamma   90.00
#
_symmetry.space_group_name_H-M   'P 1'
#
loop_
_entity.id
_entity.type
_entity.pdbx_description
1 polymer ?
#
loop_
_entity_poly.entity_id
_entity_poly.type
_entity_poly.pdbx_seq_one_letter_code
_entity_poly.pdbx_strand_id
1 'polypeptide(L)'
;MKLLPLLLALILLPGLLRAQGATGTLEGRVQNPATGTYLEGARVSVEGTALTAFTDDAGRFLLPGVPAGEVRVRVFYTGAPASLTPAQVTAGATTTLEIALAPAAAAVRLDRFVVGESREMSGAAIAINEQRFAANIRNVVSTDEFGAVAEGNVTEFLKYLPGITVDQSGGDGRYISIEGAPNANTPITLGGISLSAPGDNNTSRGIEVGFFNLNNVSRIEVSHSPTPDSPGKALAGGVNLVPRSAFERTRPVFNGSFYFLLRDDQRAIGPGAAMYRDPRRKVWPGADLSWVVPVNRRFGFTLSAGASTQYSSQERATNVWRGNTTATAPAAFPATVPGRPYLSQFTIQDAPKESDRDSLGLTLDFRLGAHSRLALSYQYSSFDGWISNRTLAWAPNQIVAASISPTSVQGVAGAGQLTLNNGGNRVRENRTYLPSLTWRHDGPVWKLDFATGRAYGKNAIRDMDKERFLAVQSRRTGVTIGFADTGLIRPGVITVTDGATGRPVDPYRLENYALNTLTSTPQRAVDINFTATANARRDFATAVPVTVRTGLDFRQTRRDMRTWTSTYTYVGKDGRGNLTNGTALPFLDRLFSTRIAPFGFPRIEHLDSQEVFAYWRANPRDFTLDENGLYRSHVANSKQARESVSAAYLRGDVALLDRRLRLVGGVRAEQTDVEAAGPLTDLTRNVQRDAQGRPLRNAAGAVLPVTSVPLEVSRLTYLERAARTEKQYLRLFPSLNATYQLRENLLLRAAVSTSIGAPNLNQYAGGLTLPNTDNPPAANNRIVVNNAGIKPWTANTVKVRAEYYFAGVGQVSVGAFRRHFTNFFTASILPATPEFLALYGLEAEEFGPYEVSTQRNRTDVVRMEGLDFSYRQALTFLPAWARGFQVFANGSLLRSNAGKGQLGGDGFNEIPRSAAWGVSFTRPRYNLRMNWTWREDQIESLLTGQGIEPGTYNYRPGFTQI
;
A
#
# COMPACT_ATOMS: atom_id res chain seq x y z
N MET A 1 -5.65 -32.19 11.83
CA MET A 1 -6.16 -33.26 10.96
C MET A 1 -7.37 -34.06 11.48
N LYS A 2 -8.14 -33.57 12.45
CA LYS A 2 -9.32 -34.31 12.99
C LYS A 2 -10.71 -33.79 12.50
N LEU A 3 -10.74 -32.80 11.62
CA LEU A 3 -11.99 -32.21 11.07
C LEU A 3 -12.31 -32.63 9.61
N LEU A 4 -11.42 -33.35 8.95
CA LEU A 4 -11.58 -33.75 7.55
C LEU A 4 -12.74 -34.74 7.30
N PRO A 5 -13.06 -35.72 8.20
CA PRO A 5 -14.16 -36.67 7.95
C PRO A 5 -15.53 -36.08 8.14
N LEU A 6 -15.71 -35.01 8.95
CA LEU A 6 -17.03 -34.38 9.14
C LEU A 6 -17.46 -33.51 7.93
N LEU A 7 -16.50 -32.95 7.21
CA LEU A 7 -16.75 -32.18 5.99
C LEU A 7 -17.10 -33.07 4.80
N LEU A 8 -16.52 -34.28 4.73
CA LEU A 8 -16.88 -35.26 3.68
C LEU A 8 -18.28 -35.85 3.85
N ALA A 9 -18.77 -36.03 5.07
CA ALA A 9 -20.11 -36.58 5.35
C ALA A 9 -21.24 -35.62 4.96
N LEU A 10 -21.04 -34.31 4.96
CA LEU A 10 -22.06 -33.34 4.52
C LEU A 10 -22.24 -33.26 3.00
N ILE A 11 -21.29 -33.78 2.22
CA ILE A 11 -21.32 -33.78 0.75
C ILE A 11 -22.23 -34.90 0.19
N LEU A 12 -22.59 -35.89 0.99
CA LEU A 12 -23.28 -37.12 0.57
C LEU A 12 -24.77 -37.21 0.94
N LEU A 13 -25.45 -36.09 1.27
CA LEU A 13 -26.89 -36.14 1.51
C LEU A 13 -27.64 -36.45 0.20
N PRO A 14 -28.38 -37.61 0.12
CA PRO A 14 -29.17 -37.92 -1.06
C PRO A 14 -30.40 -37.00 -1.10
N GLY A 15 -30.59 -36.37 -2.27
CA GLY A 15 -31.75 -35.50 -2.51
C GLY A 15 -33.06 -36.27 -2.45
N LEU A 16 -34.02 -35.74 -1.69
CA LEU A 16 -35.41 -36.12 -1.73
C LEU A 16 -35.99 -35.90 -3.14
N LEU A 17 -36.17 -36.98 -3.88
CA LEU A 17 -36.81 -36.98 -5.20
C LEU A 17 -38.29 -36.54 -5.06
N ARG A 18 -38.58 -35.29 -5.46
CA ARG A 18 -39.94 -34.91 -5.88
C ARG A 18 -40.05 -35.17 -7.37
N ALA A 19 -41.19 -35.67 -7.81
CA ALA A 19 -41.54 -35.80 -9.21
C ALA A 19 -41.42 -34.42 -9.88
N GLN A 20 -40.33 -34.20 -10.62
CA GLN A 20 -40.14 -33.01 -11.42
C GLN A 20 -40.86 -33.22 -12.76
N GLY A 21 -41.63 -32.23 -13.18
CA GLY A 21 -42.09 -32.14 -14.56
C GLY A 21 -40.91 -32.23 -15.52
N ALA A 22 -41.16 -32.65 -16.75
CA ALA A 22 -40.12 -32.76 -17.76
C ALA A 22 -39.36 -31.43 -17.91
N THR A 23 -38.04 -31.43 -17.66
CA THR A 23 -37.16 -30.23 -17.73
C THR A 23 -36.02 -30.43 -18.71
N GLY A 24 -35.57 -29.35 -19.31
CA GLY A 24 -34.34 -29.27 -20.14
C GLY A 24 -33.35 -28.28 -19.57
N THR A 25 -32.30 -28.04 -20.33
CA THR A 25 -31.23 -27.05 -19.99
C THR A 25 -31.22 -25.94 -21.03
N LEU A 26 -31.16 -24.69 -20.58
CA LEU A 26 -30.89 -23.52 -21.41
C LEU A 26 -29.43 -23.09 -21.23
N GLU A 27 -28.69 -23.02 -22.31
CA GLU A 27 -27.36 -22.40 -22.34
C GLU A 27 -27.30 -21.32 -23.42
N GLY A 28 -26.36 -20.43 -23.30
CA GLY A 28 -26.22 -19.39 -24.34
C GLY A 28 -25.20 -18.33 -23.99
N ARG A 29 -25.23 -17.24 -24.79
CA ARG A 29 -24.38 -16.08 -24.62
C ARG A 29 -25.14 -14.78 -24.75
N VAL A 30 -24.67 -13.79 -24.01
CA VAL A 30 -25.17 -12.40 -24.09
C VAL A 30 -24.04 -11.51 -24.56
N GLN A 31 -24.30 -10.73 -25.63
CA GLN A 31 -23.30 -9.82 -26.20
C GLN A 31 -23.90 -8.43 -26.47
N ASN A 32 -23.04 -7.42 -26.46
CA ASN A 32 -23.34 -6.10 -26.98
C ASN A 32 -22.83 -6.01 -28.44
N PRO A 33 -23.70 -6.01 -29.44
CA PRO A 33 -23.29 -6.04 -30.85
C PRO A 33 -22.60 -4.72 -31.28
N ALA A 34 -22.88 -3.60 -30.60
CA ALA A 34 -22.28 -2.31 -30.93
C ALA A 34 -20.79 -2.26 -30.59
N THR A 35 -20.41 -2.80 -29.43
CA THR A 35 -19.01 -2.79 -28.92
C THR A 35 -18.26 -4.08 -29.26
N GLY A 36 -18.95 -5.16 -29.65
CA GLY A 36 -18.36 -6.48 -29.84
C GLY A 36 -17.85 -7.09 -28.54
N THR A 37 -18.47 -6.75 -27.39
CA THR A 37 -18.14 -7.31 -26.08
C THR A 37 -19.17 -8.33 -25.65
N TYR A 38 -18.72 -9.39 -25.02
CA TYR A 38 -19.58 -10.25 -24.24
C TYR A 38 -19.89 -9.58 -22.90
N LEU A 39 -21.16 -9.75 -22.42
CA LEU A 39 -21.62 -9.08 -21.21
C LEU A 39 -21.50 -10.01 -20.03
N GLU A 40 -20.48 -9.83 -19.20
CA GLU A 40 -20.29 -10.52 -17.92
C GLU A 40 -21.30 -10.01 -16.89
N GLY A 41 -21.82 -10.93 -16.05
CA GLY A 41 -22.76 -10.56 -14.99
C GLY A 41 -24.16 -10.18 -15.48
N ALA A 42 -24.51 -10.41 -16.75
CA ALA A 42 -25.89 -10.23 -17.22
C ALA A 42 -26.81 -11.22 -16.50
N ARG A 43 -27.92 -10.73 -15.94
CA ARG A 43 -28.89 -11.55 -15.26
C ARG A 43 -29.86 -12.18 -16.28
N VAL A 44 -29.79 -13.48 -16.40
CA VAL A 44 -30.68 -14.29 -17.26
C VAL A 44 -31.70 -14.99 -16.37
N SER A 45 -32.98 -14.87 -16.65
CA SER A 45 -34.06 -15.47 -15.88
C SER A 45 -35.15 -16.00 -16.80
N VAL A 46 -35.85 -17.02 -16.38
CA VAL A 46 -37.02 -17.57 -17.08
C VAL A 46 -38.30 -17.06 -16.41
N GLU A 47 -39.15 -16.32 -17.17
CA GLU A 47 -40.39 -15.76 -16.64
C GLU A 47 -41.30 -16.84 -16.07
N GLY A 48 -41.99 -16.51 -14.99
CA GLY A 48 -42.89 -17.45 -14.28
C GLY A 48 -42.17 -18.53 -13.47
N THR A 49 -40.83 -18.51 -13.43
CA THR A 49 -40.01 -19.45 -12.66
C THR A 49 -39.04 -18.74 -11.71
N ALA A 50 -38.49 -19.52 -10.80
CA ALA A 50 -37.45 -19.07 -9.91
C ALA A 50 -36.03 -19.22 -10.52
N LEU A 51 -35.88 -19.62 -11.77
CA LEU A 51 -34.60 -19.89 -12.39
C LEU A 51 -33.87 -18.59 -12.81
N THR A 52 -32.66 -18.43 -12.34
CA THR A 52 -31.78 -17.28 -12.70
C THR A 52 -30.34 -17.72 -12.76
N ALA A 53 -29.63 -17.27 -13.78
CA ALA A 53 -28.18 -17.38 -13.89
C ALA A 53 -27.57 -16.00 -14.19
N PHE A 54 -26.28 -15.88 -13.96
CA PHE A 54 -25.49 -14.75 -14.41
C PHE A 54 -24.49 -15.23 -15.45
N THR A 55 -24.25 -14.40 -16.44
CA THR A 55 -23.25 -14.71 -17.46
C THR A 55 -21.84 -14.62 -16.89
N ASP A 56 -20.95 -15.46 -17.39
CA ASP A 56 -19.50 -15.38 -17.14
C ASP A 56 -18.85 -14.26 -17.94
N ASP A 57 -17.53 -14.10 -17.82
CA ASP A 57 -16.71 -13.11 -18.54
C ASP A 57 -16.72 -13.28 -20.08
N ALA A 58 -17.11 -14.45 -20.58
CA ALA A 58 -17.37 -14.70 -21.98
C ALA A 58 -18.85 -14.55 -22.36
N GLY A 59 -19.65 -13.93 -21.50
CA GLY A 59 -21.09 -13.74 -21.69
C GLY A 59 -21.93 -15.01 -21.63
N ARG A 60 -21.38 -16.16 -21.19
CA ARG A 60 -22.09 -17.43 -21.19
C ARG A 60 -22.95 -17.58 -19.94
N PHE A 61 -24.11 -18.19 -20.12
CA PHE A 61 -24.99 -18.63 -19.05
C PHE A 61 -25.41 -20.08 -19.22
N LEU A 62 -25.74 -20.72 -18.10
CA LEU A 62 -26.29 -22.07 -18.04
C LEU A 62 -27.41 -22.10 -17.02
N LEU A 63 -28.61 -22.50 -17.46
CA LEU A 63 -29.83 -22.65 -16.67
C LEU A 63 -30.32 -24.09 -16.77
N PRO A 64 -29.97 -24.98 -15.85
CA PRO A 64 -30.51 -26.33 -15.78
C PRO A 64 -31.88 -26.31 -15.14
N GLY A 65 -32.71 -27.34 -15.43
CA GLY A 65 -34.02 -27.56 -14.82
C GLY A 65 -35.08 -26.59 -15.32
N VAL A 66 -34.96 -26.08 -16.53
CA VAL A 66 -35.98 -25.24 -17.16
C VAL A 66 -37.18 -26.11 -17.59
N PRO A 67 -38.44 -25.75 -17.27
CA PRO A 67 -39.61 -26.48 -17.73
C PRO A 67 -39.60 -26.68 -19.25
N ALA A 68 -39.93 -27.89 -19.72
CA ALA A 68 -40.06 -28.16 -21.15
C ALA A 68 -41.26 -27.43 -21.73
N GLY A 69 -41.10 -26.94 -22.98
CA GLY A 69 -42.12 -26.16 -23.68
C GLY A 69 -41.62 -24.77 -24.07
N GLU A 70 -42.51 -23.90 -24.44
CA GLU A 70 -42.19 -22.50 -24.77
C GLU A 70 -42.00 -21.71 -23.48
N VAL A 71 -40.83 -21.07 -23.35
CA VAL A 71 -40.48 -20.24 -22.21
C VAL A 71 -40.01 -18.85 -22.69
N ARG A 72 -40.16 -17.84 -21.86
CA ARG A 72 -39.64 -16.49 -22.11
C ARG A 72 -38.41 -16.26 -21.26
N VAL A 73 -37.30 -16.03 -21.91
CA VAL A 73 -36.02 -15.74 -21.29
C VAL A 73 -35.86 -14.23 -21.20
N ARG A 74 -35.81 -13.71 -19.97
CA ARG A 74 -35.56 -12.29 -19.70
C ARG A 74 -34.10 -12.10 -19.37
N VAL A 75 -33.43 -11.21 -20.13
CA VAL A 75 -32.06 -10.81 -19.88
C VAL A 75 -32.01 -9.35 -19.47
N PHE A 76 -31.38 -9.10 -18.36
CA PHE A 76 -31.16 -7.74 -17.82
C PHE A 76 -29.67 -7.43 -17.71
N TYR A 77 -29.33 -6.24 -18.17
CA TYR A 77 -27.99 -5.68 -18.01
C TYR A 77 -28.07 -4.15 -17.84
N THR A 78 -27.24 -3.58 -16.94
CA THR A 78 -27.25 -2.15 -16.67
C THR A 78 -26.91 -1.33 -17.93
N GLY A 79 -27.73 -0.34 -18.23
CA GLY A 79 -27.56 0.51 -19.42
C GLY A 79 -28.20 -0.03 -20.70
N ALA A 80 -28.78 -1.24 -20.68
CA ALA A 80 -29.53 -1.79 -21.79
C ALA A 80 -31.00 -2.06 -21.41
N PRO A 81 -31.95 -1.89 -22.35
CA PRO A 81 -33.31 -2.38 -22.14
C PRO A 81 -33.31 -3.87 -21.89
N ALA A 82 -34.16 -4.34 -20.96
CA ALA A 82 -34.31 -5.77 -20.77
C ALA A 82 -34.83 -6.43 -22.04
N SER A 83 -34.17 -7.51 -22.46
CA SER A 83 -34.61 -8.32 -23.60
C SER A 83 -35.49 -9.45 -23.14
N LEU A 84 -36.58 -9.72 -23.87
CA LEU A 84 -37.41 -10.90 -23.71
C LEU A 84 -37.31 -11.74 -24.97
N THR A 85 -36.68 -12.92 -24.85
CA THR A 85 -36.41 -13.82 -25.98
C THR A 85 -37.21 -15.11 -25.77
N PRO A 86 -38.11 -15.50 -26.67
CA PRO A 86 -38.77 -16.78 -26.59
C PRO A 86 -37.80 -17.92 -26.89
N ALA A 87 -37.98 -19.04 -26.21
CA ALA A 87 -37.16 -20.25 -26.40
C ALA A 87 -37.98 -21.50 -26.26
N GLN A 88 -37.79 -22.46 -27.14
CA GLN A 88 -38.40 -23.79 -27.03
C GLN A 88 -37.46 -24.73 -26.31
N VAL A 89 -37.85 -25.20 -25.14
CA VAL A 89 -37.06 -26.11 -24.31
C VAL A 89 -37.54 -27.53 -24.49
N THR A 90 -36.63 -28.40 -24.91
CA THR A 90 -36.92 -29.83 -25.05
C THR A 90 -36.52 -30.58 -23.78
N ALA A 91 -37.36 -31.47 -23.29
CA ALA A 91 -37.12 -32.28 -22.11
C ALA A 91 -35.83 -33.13 -22.30
N GLY A 92 -34.93 -33.07 -21.30
CA GLY A 92 -33.66 -33.80 -21.28
C GLY A 92 -32.60 -33.28 -22.26
N ALA A 93 -32.92 -32.24 -23.08
CA ALA A 93 -31.99 -31.68 -24.06
C ALA A 93 -31.47 -30.29 -23.63
N THR A 94 -30.39 -29.86 -24.28
CA THR A 94 -29.83 -28.51 -24.12
C THR A 94 -30.26 -27.61 -25.29
N THR A 95 -30.91 -26.49 -24.97
CA THR A 95 -31.25 -25.45 -25.96
C THR A 95 -30.25 -24.30 -25.87
N THR A 96 -29.63 -23.93 -26.99
CA THR A 96 -28.63 -22.86 -27.06
C THR A 96 -29.25 -21.56 -27.57
N LEU A 97 -28.95 -20.42 -26.91
CA LEU A 97 -29.43 -19.09 -27.25
C LEU A 97 -28.26 -18.10 -27.41
N GLU A 98 -28.28 -17.31 -28.50
CA GLU A 98 -27.42 -16.15 -28.65
C GLU A 98 -28.26 -14.88 -28.51
N ILE A 99 -27.99 -14.09 -27.47
CA ILE A 99 -28.81 -12.91 -27.11
C ILE A 99 -27.99 -11.64 -27.31
N ALA A 100 -28.50 -10.77 -28.18
CA ALA A 100 -27.91 -9.46 -28.42
C ALA A 100 -28.66 -8.41 -27.60
N LEU A 101 -27.96 -7.71 -26.70
CA LEU A 101 -28.48 -6.55 -25.97
C LEU A 101 -27.90 -5.28 -26.58
N ALA A 102 -28.73 -4.49 -27.24
CA ALA A 102 -28.37 -3.17 -27.73
C ALA A 102 -28.63 -2.10 -26.65
N PRO A 103 -27.76 -1.08 -26.48
CA PRO A 103 -28.03 0.04 -25.58
C PRO A 103 -29.31 0.78 -25.93
N ALA A 104 -29.97 1.38 -24.95
CA ALA A 104 -31.22 2.15 -25.14
C ALA A 104 -31.08 3.32 -26.13
N ALA A 105 -29.86 3.82 -26.35
CA ALA A 105 -29.58 4.94 -27.27
C ALA A 105 -29.47 4.52 -28.76
N ALA A 106 -29.49 3.23 -29.09
CA ALA A 106 -29.34 2.75 -30.48
C ALA A 106 -30.65 2.72 -31.27
N ALA A 107 -31.77 3.10 -30.69
CA ALA A 107 -33.10 3.02 -31.34
C ALA A 107 -33.51 4.23 -32.18
N VAL A 108 -32.64 5.26 -32.34
CA VAL A 108 -32.95 6.41 -33.22
C VAL A 108 -32.03 6.37 -34.41
N ARG A 109 -32.49 5.78 -35.52
CA ARG A 109 -31.97 5.99 -36.88
C ARG A 109 -32.24 7.43 -37.29
N LEU A 110 -31.32 8.31 -37.12
CA LEU A 110 -31.20 9.56 -37.85
C LEU A 110 -29.85 9.57 -38.58
N ASP A 111 -29.91 9.96 -39.85
CA ASP A 111 -28.84 9.93 -40.83
C ASP A 111 -27.43 10.23 -40.29
N ARG A 112 -26.45 9.34 -40.63
CA ARG A 112 -25.00 9.49 -40.61
C ARG A 112 -24.29 9.85 -39.30
N PHE A 113 -24.91 9.90 -38.13
CA PHE A 113 -24.26 10.01 -36.86
C PHE A 113 -24.64 8.80 -35.97
N VAL A 114 -23.95 7.70 -36.14
CA VAL A 114 -23.93 6.63 -35.14
C VAL A 114 -23.16 7.19 -33.97
N VAL A 115 -23.87 7.63 -32.95
CA VAL A 115 -23.26 7.82 -31.61
C VAL A 115 -23.04 6.39 -31.06
N GLY A 116 -21.92 5.80 -31.42
CA GLY A 116 -21.48 4.56 -30.77
C GLY A 116 -21.35 4.80 -29.27
N GLU A 117 -21.75 3.83 -28.46
CA GLU A 117 -21.52 3.84 -27.02
C GLU A 117 -20.01 4.06 -26.77
N SER A 118 -19.65 5.04 -25.94
CA SER A 118 -18.24 5.29 -25.65
C SER A 118 -17.65 4.15 -24.82
N ARG A 119 -16.36 3.88 -24.95
CA ARG A 119 -15.65 2.87 -24.17
C ARG A 119 -15.80 3.11 -22.67
N GLU A 120 -15.80 4.37 -22.23
CA GLU A 120 -15.98 4.76 -20.84
C GLU A 120 -17.39 4.43 -20.32
N MET A 121 -18.43 4.69 -21.14
CA MET A 121 -19.82 4.35 -20.76
C MET A 121 -20.01 2.85 -20.66
N SER A 122 -19.41 2.08 -21.57
CA SER A 122 -19.43 0.62 -21.53
C SER A 122 -18.71 0.08 -20.31
N GLY A 123 -17.54 0.65 -19.97
CA GLY A 123 -16.79 0.34 -18.76
C GLY A 123 -17.59 0.62 -17.48
N ALA A 124 -18.21 1.80 -17.39
CA ALA A 124 -19.05 2.18 -16.27
C ALA A 124 -20.27 1.25 -16.12
N ALA A 125 -20.89 0.81 -17.23
CA ALA A 125 -22.02 -0.14 -17.20
C ALA A 125 -21.59 -1.50 -16.63
N ILE A 126 -20.42 -2.03 -17.04
CA ILE A 126 -19.83 -3.28 -16.49
C ILE A 126 -19.63 -3.13 -14.99
N ALA A 127 -18.96 -2.08 -14.57
CA ALA A 127 -18.65 -1.86 -13.16
C ALA A 127 -19.91 -1.72 -12.28
N ILE A 128 -20.91 -0.97 -12.74
CA ILE A 128 -22.18 -0.80 -12.02
C ILE A 128 -22.95 -2.13 -11.96
N ASN A 129 -22.96 -2.90 -13.04
CA ASN A 129 -23.63 -4.19 -13.08
C ASN A 129 -23.01 -5.19 -12.08
N GLU A 130 -21.68 -5.30 -12.06
CA GLU A 130 -20.95 -6.13 -11.10
C GLU A 130 -21.22 -5.71 -9.65
N GLN A 131 -21.22 -4.42 -9.37
CA GLN A 131 -21.52 -3.89 -8.05
C GLN A 131 -22.96 -4.23 -7.61
N ARG A 132 -23.93 -4.03 -8.51
CA ARG A 132 -25.36 -4.26 -8.25
C ARG A 132 -25.65 -5.71 -7.82
N PHE A 133 -25.01 -6.68 -8.45
CA PHE A 133 -25.24 -8.11 -8.20
C PHE A 133 -24.23 -8.75 -7.25
N ALA A 134 -23.30 -7.97 -6.70
CA ALA A 134 -22.33 -8.45 -5.74
C ALA A 134 -22.99 -9.10 -4.51
N ALA A 135 -22.32 -10.13 -3.97
CA ALA A 135 -22.74 -10.84 -2.78
C ALA A 135 -22.55 -10.04 -1.48
N ASN A 136 -21.70 -8.99 -1.53
CA ASN A 136 -21.27 -8.19 -0.40
C ASN A 136 -21.27 -6.70 -0.77
N ILE A 137 -20.93 -5.85 0.19
CA ILE A 137 -20.74 -4.42 -0.06
C ILE A 137 -19.37 -4.24 -0.74
N ARG A 138 -19.39 -3.85 -2.02
CA ARG A 138 -18.18 -3.57 -2.80
C ARG A 138 -18.38 -2.38 -3.74
N ASN A 139 -17.29 -1.77 -4.12
CA ASN A 139 -17.21 -0.82 -5.22
C ASN A 139 -16.45 -1.48 -6.38
N VAL A 140 -16.94 -1.30 -7.58
CA VAL A 140 -16.30 -1.82 -8.79
C VAL A 140 -16.10 -0.66 -9.75
N VAL A 141 -14.92 -0.60 -10.36
CA VAL A 141 -14.57 0.43 -11.34
C VAL A 141 -13.84 -0.23 -12.50
N SER A 142 -14.29 0.03 -13.71
CA SER A 142 -13.58 -0.38 -14.92
C SER A 142 -12.39 0.56 -15.17
N THR A 143 -11.26 -0.01 -15.57
CA THR A 143 -10.09 0.80 -15.96
C THR A 143 -10.39 1.67 -17.18
N ASP A 144 -11.34 1.27 -18.01
CA ASP A 144 -11.78 2.05 -19.17
C ASP A 144 -12.64 3.28 -18.78
N GLU A 145 -13.18 3.32 -17.54
CA GLU A 145 -14.05 4.41 -17.07
C GLU A 145 -13.29 5.73 -16.88
N PHE A 146 -12.05 5.69 -16.42
CA PHE A 146 -11.24 6.89 -16.15
C PHE A 146 -10.22 7.20 -17.26
N GLY A 147 -10.21 6.43 -18.37
CA GLY A 147 -9.28 6.61 -19.48
C GLY A 147 -7.84 6.22 -19.15
N ALA A 148 -6.92 6.58 -20.03
CA ALA A 148 -5.51 6.32 -19.82
C ALA A 148 -4.97 7.18 -18.66
N VAL A 149 -4.40 6.53 -17.64
CA VAL A 149 -3.60 7.21 -16.62
C VAL A 149 -2.21 7.39 -17.19
N ALA A 150 -1.89 8.61 -17.61
CA ALA A 150 -0.66 8.93 -18.33
C ALA A 150 0.63 8.56 -17.56
N GLU A 151 0.56 8.44 -16.25
CA GLU A 151 1.71 8.15 -15.39
C GLU A 151 1.87 6.66 -15.04
N GLY A 152 0.95 5.79 -15.50
CA GLY A 152 0.99 4.34 -15.25
C GLY A 152 0.90 3.92 -13.77
N ASN A 153 0.56 4.84 -12.86
CA ASN A 153 0.51 4.58 -11.43
C ASN A 153 -0.92 4.20 -11.00
N VAL A 154 -1.09 2.97 -10.51
CA VAL A 154 -2.39 2.46 -10.02
C VAL A 154 -2.99 3.33 -8.92
N THR A 155 -2.18 3.93 -8.05
CA THR A 155 -2.67 4.75 -6.93
C THR A 155 -3.36 6.01 -7.41
N GLU A 156 -2.92 6.58 -8.53
CA GLU A 156 -3.52 7.76 -9.13
C GLU A 156 -4.94 7.51 -9.64
N PHE A 157 -5.26 6.26 -9.92
CA PHE A 157 -6.60 5.81 -10.25
C PHE A 157 -7.45 5.53 -9.00
N LEU A 158 -6.86 4.85 -8.01
CA LEU A 158 -7.57 4.43 -6.80
C LEU A 158 -8.02 5.61 -5.93
N LYS A 159 -7.36 6.77 -6.01
CA LYS A 159 -7.75 7.97 -5.25
C LYS A 159 -9.14 8.51 -5.58
N TYR A 160 -9.71 8.12 -6.72
CA TYR A 160 -11.06 8.49 -7.12
C TYR A 160 -12.15 7.53 -6.62
N LEU A 161 -11.80 6.50 -5.84
CA LEU A 161 -12.76 5.54 -5.30
C LEU A 161 -13.22 5.94 -3.90
N PRO A 162 -14.52 5.74 -3.57
CA PRO A 162 -15.03 6.09 -2.24
C PRO A 162 -14.39 5.23 -1.16
N GLY A 163 -14.06 5.85 -0.02
CA GLY A 163 -13.45 5.18 1.13
C GLY A 163 -11.98 4.79 0.93
N ILE A 164 -11.35 5.16 -0.19
CA ILE A 164 -9.92 4.93 -0.41
C ILE A 164 -9.15 6.23 -0.20
N THR A 165 -8.08 6.13 0.57
CA THR A 165 -7.09 7.19 0.72
C THR A 165 -5.74 6.70 0.23
N VAL A 166 -5.00 7.58 -0.46
CA VAL A 166 -3.67 7.32 -0.99
C VAL A 166 -2.63 7.98 -0.10
N ASP A 167 -1.69 7.20 0.38
CA ASP A 167 -0.51 7.70 1.06
C ASP A 167 0.56 8.05 0.02
N GLN A 168 0.95 9.33 0.01
CA GLN A 168 1.93 9.87 -0.93
C GLN A 168 3.29 10.04 -0.24
N SER A 169 4.35 9.75 -0.97
CA SER A 169 5.71 10.01 -0.54
C SER A 169 6.52 10.60 -1.70
N GLY A 170 6.97 11.84 -1.52
CA GLY A 170 7.71 12.56 -2.56
C GLY A 170 6.86 12.82 -3.81
N GLY A 171 5.57 13.16 -3.64
CA GLY A 171 4.64 13.44 -4.72
C GLY A 171 4.07 12.20 -5.44
N ASP A 172 4.59 10.99 -5.15
CA ASP A 172 4.06 9.74 -5.69
C ASP A 172 3.08 9.09 -4.72
N GLY A 173 1.96 8.60 -5.23
CA GLY A 173 1.12 7.67 -4.51
C GLY A 173 1.80 6.32 -4.35
N ARG A 174 1.91 5.82 -3.12
CA ARG A 174 2.61 4.56 -2.81
C ARG A 174 1.70 3.49 -2.26
N TYR A 175 1.01 3.81 -1.18
CA TYR A 175 0.15 2.88 -0.47
C TYR A 175 -1.28 3.35 -0.50
N ILE A 176 -2.18 2.42 -0.28
CA ILE A 176 -3.61 2.71 -0.12
C ILE A 176 -4.10 2.25 1.24
N SER A 177 -5.05 3.01 1.78
CA SER A 177 -5.82 2.66 2.97
C SER A 177 -7.29 2.61 2.61
N ILE A 178 -8.01 1.63 3.15
CA ILE A 178 -9.47 1.53 3.02
C ILE A 178 -10.09 2.00 4.33
N GLU A 179 -10.97 3.02 4.27
CA GLU A 179 -11.71 3.52 5.43
C GLU A 179 -10.81 3.78 6.65
N GLY A 180 -9.62 4.37 6.41
CA GLY A 180 -8.67 4.72 7.45
C GLY A 180 -7.87 3.56 8.07
N ALA A 181 -8.09 2.32 7.65
CA ALA A 181 -7.31 1.18 8.15
C ALA A 181 -5.84 1.26 7.69
N PRO A 182 -4.89 0.76 8.47
CA PRO A 182 -3.48 0.74 8.09
C PRO A 182 -3.25 0.01 6.76
N ASN A 183 -2.41 0.55 5.90
CA ASN A 183 -2.08 -0.05 4.59
C ASN A 183 -1.51 -1.47 4.71
N ALA A 184 -0.81 -1.78 5.80
CA ALA A 184 -0.28 -3.11 6.12
C ALA A 184 -1.38 -4.20 6.25
N ASN A 185 -2.63 -3.79 6.49
CA ASN A 185 -3.80 -4.65 6.67
C ASN A 185 -4.82 -4.52 5.54
N THR A 186 -4.39 -3.99 4.40
CA THR A 186 -5.19 -3.90 3.17
C THR A 186 -4.63 -4.89 2.14
N PRO A 187 -5.19 -6.11 2.03
CA PRO A 187 -4.74 -7.09 1.05
C PRO A 187 -5.03 -6.61 -0.36
N ILE A 188 -4.04 -6.80 -1.25
CA ILE A 188 -4.14 -6.45 -2.66
C ILE A 188 -3.78 -7.68 -3.47
N THR A 189 -4.67 -8.04 -4.40
CA THR A 189 -4.54 -9.23 -5.24
C THR A 189 -4.68 -8.89 -6.72
N LEU A 190 -4.10 -9.71 -7.57
CA LEU A 190 -4.35 -9.73 -9.01
C LEU A 190 -4.99 -11.08 -9.36
N GLY A 191 -6.26 -11.07 -9.78
CA GLY A 191 -7.02 -12.31 -10.02
C GLY A 191 -7.09 -13.23 -8.80
N GLY A 192 -7.11 -12.68 -7.57
CA GLY A 192 -7.11 -13.43 -6.32
C GLY A 192 -5.73 -13.87 -5.81
N ILE A 193 -4.66 -13.74 -6.61
CA ILE A 193 -3.29 -14.05 -6.22
C ILE A 193 -2.67 -12.85 -5.49
N SER A 194 -2.09 -13.08 -4.32
CA SER A 194 -1.44 -12.04 -3.52
C SER A 194 -0.26 -11.41 -4.25
N LEU A 195 -0.23 -10.08 -4.34
CA LEU A 195 0.89 -9.35 -4.91
C LEU A 195 2.10 -9.32 -3.98
N SER A 196 3.27 -9.04 -4.54
CA SER A 196 4.51 -8.81 -3.82
C SER A 196 5.14 -7.51 -4.29
N ALA A 197 5.28 -6.54 -3.40
CA ALA A 197 5.99 -5.31 -3.63
C ALA A 197 6.55 -4.81 -2.30
N PRO A 198 7.72 -5.33 -1.88
CA PRO A 198 8.33 -4.92 -0.62
C PRO A 198 8.69 -3.45 -0.68
N GLY A 199 8.24 -2.69 0.32
CA GLY A 199 8.57 -1.28 0.47
C GLY A 199 10.00 -1.03 0.93
N ASP A 200 10.35 0.23 1.08
CA ASP A 200 11.63 0.64 1.66
C ASP A 200 11.70 0.27 3.13
N ASN A 201 12.85 -0.21 3.55
CA ASN A 201 13.27 -0.29 4.97
C ASN A 201 12.33 -1.00 5.91
N ASN A 202 11.37 -1.79 5.45
CA ASN A 202 10.44 -2.20 6.42
C ASN A 202 10.05 -3.67 6.33
N THR A 203 9.81 -4.14 7.49
CA THR A 203 9.15 -5.38 7.80
C THR A 203 7.63 -5.18 7.78
N SER A 204 7.11 -4.04 7.31
CA SER A 204 5.69 -3.77 7.09
C SER A 204 5.11 -4.73 6.06
N ARG A 205 3.87 -5.10 6.24
CA ARG A 205 3.11 -5.94 5.31
C ARG A 205 2.50 -5.15 4.16
N GLY A 206 2.63 -3.83 4.17
CA GLY A 206 2.09 -2.94 3.13
C GLY A 206 2.64 -3.28 1.75
N ILE A 207 1.75 -3.29 0.76
CA ILE A 207 2.10 -3.48 -0.64
C ILE A 207 2.19 -2.10 -1.29
N GLU A 208 3.32 -1.80 -1.90
CA GLU A 208 3.52 -0.54 -2.60
C GLU A 208 2.89 -0.60 -3.99
N VAL A 209 1.63 -0.17 -4.07
CA VAL A 209 0.79 -0.30 -5.28
C VAL A 209 1.30 0.58 -6.43
N GLY A 210 1.98 1.67 -6.12
CA GLY A 210 2.57 2.58 -7.10
C GLY A 210 3.61 1.96 -8.05
N PHE A 211 4.03 0.70 -7.79
CA PHE A 211 4.92 -0.03 -8.69
C PHE A 211 4.21 -0.79 -9.81
N PHE A 212 2.89 -0.93 -9.72
CA PHE A 212 2.11 -1.68 -10.70
C PHE A 212 1.47 -0.77 -11.74
N ASN A 213 1.35 -1.27 -12.97
CA ASN A 213 0.64 -0.64 -14.05
C ASN A 213 -0.71 -1.33 -14.27
N LEU A 214 -1.71 -0.58 -14.74
CA LEU A 214 -3.08 -1.05 -14.98
C LEU A 214 -3.32 -1.65 -16.38
N ASN A 215 -2.34 -1.71 -17.26
CA ASN A 215 -2.53 -2.02 -18.68
C ASN A 215 -3.19 -3.37 -18.96
N ASN A 216 -2.99 -4.35 -18.06
CA ASN A 216 -3.62 -5.68 -18.15
C ASN A 216 -4.79 -5.87 -17.18
N VAL A 217 -5.29 -4.81 -16.58
CA VAL A 217 -6.43 -4.86 -15.65
C VAL A 217 -7.69 -4.42 -16.37
N SER A 218 -8.76 -5.20 -16.28
CA SER A 218 -10.07 -4.85 -16.85
C SER A 218 -10.89 -4.01 -15.88
N ARG A 219 -10.84 -4.37 -14.58
CA ARG A 219 -11.57 -3.67 -13.53
C ARG A 219 -10.86 -3.82 -12.18
N ILE A 220 -11.20 -2.94 -11.26
CA ILE A 220 -10.76 -2.96 -9.88
C ILE A 220 -11.98 -3.17 -8.99
N GLU A 221 -11.89 -4.14 -8.10
CA GLU A 221 -12.92 -4.47 -7.13
C GLU A 221 -12.42 -4.13 -5.72
N VAL A 222 -13.12 -3.25 -5.03
CA VAL A 222 -12.85 -2.89 -3.63
C VAL A 222 -13.94 -3.47 -2.76
N SER A 223 -13.62 -4.53 -2.03
CA SER A 223 -14.54 -5.16 -1.08
C SER A 223 -14.49 -4.42 0.25
N HIS A 224 -15.62 -3.95 0.74
CA HIS A 224 -15.77 -3.26 2.02
C HIS A 224 -16.38 -4.13 3.12
N SER A 225 -16.97 -5.27 2.77
CA SER A 225 -17.40 -6.29 3.72
C SER A 225 -16.93 -7.66 3.25
N PRO A 226 -16.26 -8.46 4.12
CA PRO A 226 -15.80 -9.79 3.75
C PRO A 226 -16.98 -10.76 3.62
N THR A 227 -16.79 -11.77 2.78
CA THR A 227 -17.57 -13.00 2.75
C THR A 227 -16.70 -14.15 3.29
N PRO A 228 -17.25 -15.33 3.64
CA PRO A 228 -16.44 -16.42 4.19
C PRO A 228 -15.26 -16.86 3.32
N ASP A 229 -15.33 -16.65 2.01
CA ASP A 229 -14.24 -16.90 1.06
C ASP A 229 -13.16 -15.80 1.05
N SER A 230 -13.37 -14.66 1.75
CA SER A 230 -12.39 -13.57 1.87
C SER A 230 -11.36 -13.87 2.94
N PRO A 231 -10.06 -13.48 2.77
CA PRO A 231 -9.04 -13.60 3.81
C PRO A 231 -9.38 -12.84 5.08
N GLY A 232 -9.07 -13.43 6.25
CA GLY A 232 -9.32 -12.82 7.56
C GLY A 232 -8.51 -11.57 7.85
N LYS A 233 -7.37 -11.38 7.18
CA LYS A 233 -6.51 -10.17 7.30
C LYS A 233 -7.07 -8.90 6.69
N ALA A 234 -8.23 -8.93 6.05
CA ALA A 234 -8.87 -7.77 5.44
C ALA A 234 -9.53 -6.87 6.49
N LEU A 235 -8.75 -6.10 7.25
CA LEU A 235 -9.21 -5.33 8.42
C LEU A 235 -10.37 -4.36 8.11
N ALA A 236 -10.33 -3.69 6.97
CA ALA A 236 -11.40 -2.80 6.49
C ALA A 236 -11.91 -3.19 5.10
N GLY A 237 -11.33 -4.24 4.52
CA GLY A 237 -11.62 -4.69 3.17
C GLY A 237 -10.36 -5.04 2.41
N GLY A 238 -10.48 -5.23 1.09
CA GLY A 238 -9.37 -5.58 0.23
C GLY A 238 -9.61 -5.16 -1.22
N VAL A 239 -8.54 -5.11 -1.99
CA VAL A 239 -8.56 -4.74 -3.41
C VAL A 239 -8.19 -5.94 -4.26
N ASN A 240 -8.98 -6.21 -5.28
CA ASN A 240 -8.69 -7.20 -6.31
C ASN A 240 -8.61 -6.53 -7.69
N LEU A 241 -7.46 -6.64 -8.32
CA LEU A 241 -7.26 -6.22 -9.70
C LEU A 241 -7.64 -7.42 -10.59
N VAL A 242 -8.61 -7.25 -11.47
CA VAL A 242 -9.10 -8.34 -12.33
C VAL A 242 -8.40 -8.25 -13.69
N PRO A 243 -7.64 -9.29 -14.10
CA PRO A 243 -6.97 -9.30 -15.39
C PRO A 243 -7.96 -9.32 -16.55
N ARG A 244 -7.56 -8.82 -17.74
CA ARG A 244 -8.32 -8.94 -18.97
C ARG A 244 -8.27 -10.36 -19.50
N SER A 245 -9.40 -10.84 -20.03
CA SER A 245 -9.48 -12.12 -20.77
C SER A 245 -9.73 -11.89 -22.25
N ALA A 246 -9.12 -12.72 -23.10
CA ALA A 246 -9.36 -12.68 -24.52
C ALA A 246 -10.81 -13.02 -24.89
N PHE A 247 -11.45 -13.83 -24.05
CA PHE A 247 -12.84 -14.26 -24.28
C PHE A 247 -13.91 -13.23 -23.92
N GLU A 248 -13.52 -12.09 -23.37
CA GLU A 248 -14.43 -10.93 -23.18
C GLU A 248 -14.82 -10.28 -24.52
N ARG A 249 -14.14 -10.58 -25.61
CA ARG A 249 -14.28 -9.96 -26.92
C ARG A 249 -14.72 -10.94 -27.98
N THR A 250 -15.51 -10.46 -28.92
CA THR A 250 -15.96 -11.23 -30.11
C THR A 250 -14.98 -11.12 -31.26
N ARG A 251 -14.12 -10.10 -31.26
CA ARG A 251 -13.12 -9.76 -32.30
C ARG A 251 -11.85 -9.20 -31.66
N PRO A 252 -10.70 -9.29 -32.35
CA PRO A 252 -9.47 -8.67 -31.88
C PRO A 252 -9.63 -7.17 -31.66
N VAL A 253 -9.07 -6.69 -30.53
CA VAL A 253 -9.05 -5.27 -30.18
C VAL A 253 -7.64 -4.87 -29.81
N PHE A 254 -7.09 -3.90 -30.52
CA PHE A 254 -5.82 -3.26 -30.20
C PHE A 254 -6.07 -1.85 -29.69
N ASN A 255 -5.49 -1.52 -28.53
CA ASN A 255 -5.47 -0.17 -27.99
C ASN A 255 -4.01 0.20 -27.73
N GLY A 256 -3.62 1.36 -28.17
CA GLY A 256 -2.30 1.91 -27.93
C GLY A 256 -2.37 3.40 -27.73
N SER A 257 -1.54 3.91 -26.84
CA SER A 257 -1.31 5.33 -26.65
C SER A 257 0.18 5.61 -26.67
N PHE A 258 0.55 6.73 -27.23
CA PHE A 258 1.88 7.28 -27.18
C PHE A 258 1.77 8.73 -26.75
N TYR A 259 2.56 9.14 -25.78
CA TYR A 259 2.47 10.47 -25.18
C TYR A 259 3.85 10.96 -24.73
N PHE A 260 3.92 12.24 -24.45
CA PHE A 260 5.11 12.87 -23.91
C PHE A 260 4.78 13.49 -22.56
N LEU A 261 5.68 13.30 -21.58
CA LEU A 261 5.63 13.92 -20.28
C LEU A 261 6.66 15.03 -20.19
N LEU A 262 6.25 16.18 -19.69
CA LEU A 262 7.07 17.38 -19.53
C LEU A 262 6.93 17.89 -18.09
N ARG A 263 8.05 18.30 -17.51
CA ARG A 263 8.03 18.96 -16.18
C ARG A 263 7.53 20.38 -16.29
N ASP A 264 6.59 20.76 -15.43
CA ASP A 264 6.00 22.09 -15.36
C ASP A 264 7.02 23.18 -14.96
N ASP A 265 7.95 22.86 -14.06
CA ASP A 265 8.99 23.79 -13.55
C ASP A 265 10.16 24.03 -14.52
N GLN A 266 10.18 23.34 -15.67
CA GLN A 266 11.27 23.41 -16.64
C GLN A 266 10.78 23.62 -18.06
N ARG A 267 10.23 24.78 -18.33
CA ARG A 267 9.65 25.14 -19.65
C ARG A 267 10.68 25.54 -20.70
N ALA A 268 11.94 25.84 -20.31
CA ALA A 268 12.98 26.20 -21.27
C ALA A 268 13.45 25.00 -22.10
N ILE A 269 13.75 25.21 -23.37
CA ILE A 269 14.36 24.21 -24.26
C ILE A 269 15.81 23.97 -23.84
N GLY A 270 16.25 22.73 -23.77
CA GLY A 270 17.61 22.33 -23.41
C GLY A 270 17.73 21.48 -22.15
N PRO A 271 18.92 21.07 -21.74
CA PRO A 271 19.13 20.28 -20.53
C PRO A 271 18.69 21.02 -19.27
N GLY A 272 18.04 20.33 -18.35
CA GLY A 272 17.63 20.84 -17.05
C GLY A 272 18.52 20.34 -15.93
N ALA A 273 18.49 21.03 -14.78
CA ALA A 273 19.08 20.53 -13.56
C ALA A 273 18.44 19.19 -13.23
N ALA A 274 19.24 18.14 -13.21
CA ALA A 274 18.82 16.78 -12.92
C ALA A 274 19.15 16.42 -11.47
N MET A 275 18.69 15.26 -11.03
CA MET A 275 19.07 14.67 -9.75
C MET A 275 20.53 14.23 -9.75
N TYR A 276 21.12 14.11 -10.93
CA TYR A 276 22.49 13.68 -11.18
C TYR A 276 23.27 14.70 -11.96
N ARG A 277 24.59 14.47 -12.08
CA ARG A 277 25.53 15.23 -12.88
C ARG A 277 25.11 15.32 -14.35
N ASP A 278 24.64 14.21 -14.91
CA ASP A 278 24.26 14.16 -16.32
C ASP A 278 22.93 14.89 -16.54
N PRO A 279 22.89 15.90 -17.42
CA PRO A 279 21.66 16.58 -17.77
C PRO A 279 20.63 15.60 -18.32
N ARG A 280 19.49 15.51 -17.66
CA ARG A 280 18.40 14.63 -18.11
C ARG A 280 17.52 15.31 -19.16
N ARG A 281 16.87 14.48 -19.94
CA ARG A 281 15.85 14.96 -20.88
C ARG A 281 14.73 15.64 -20.11
N LYS A 282 14.20 16.73 -20.64
CA LYS A 282 13.04 17.43 -20.08
C LYS A 282 11.73 16.81 -20.53
N VAL A 283 11.74 16.14 -21.66
CA VAL A 283 10.58 15.49 -22.28
C VAL A 283 10.85 14.00 -22.36
N TRP A 284 9.98 13.23 -21.78
CA TRP A 284 10.05 11.77 -21.79
C TRP A 284 8.89 11.18 -22.57
N PRO A 285 9.15 10.22 -23.47
CA PRO A 285 8.11 9.47 -24.12
C PRO A 285 7.50 8.48 -23.13
N GLY A 286 6.18 8.31 -23.21
CA GLY A 286 5.45 7.23 -22.58
C GLY A 286 4.64 6.48 -23.63
N ALA A 287 4.43 5.21 -23.40
CA ALA A 287 3.63 4.37 -24.29
C ALA A 287 2.89 3.29 -23.48
N ASP A 288 1.66 3.04 -23.90
CA ASP A 288 0.85 1.95 -23.39
C ASP A 288 0.22 1.20 -24.56
N LEU A 289 0.24 -0.11 -24.47
CA LEU A 289 -0.44 -0.96 -25.44
C LEU A 289 -1.20 -2.09 -24.75
N SER A 290 -2.32 -2.48 -25.34
CA SER A 290 -3.11 -3.64 -24.96
C SER A 290 -3.69 -4.28 -26.21
N TRP A 291 -3.41 -5.54 -26.41
CA TRP A 291 -3.88 -6.32 -27.55
C TRP A 291 -4.61 -7.55 -27.05
N VAL A 292 -5.93 -7.57 -27.27
CA VAL A 292 -6.84 -8.64 -26.86
C VAL A 292 -7.26 -9.41 -28.10
N VAL A 293 -6.92 -10.67 -28.21
CA VAL A 293 -7.12 -11.48 -29.43
C VAL A 293 -7.84 -12.79 -29.12
N PRO A 294 -9.13 -12.90 -29.36
CA PRO A 294 -9.82 -14.19 -29.45
C PRO A 294 -9.45 -14.87 -30.79
N VAL A 295 -8.42 -15.72 -30.78
CA VAL A 295 -7.92 -16.37 -32.00
C VAL A 295 -9.00 -17.29 -32.59
N ASN A 296 -9.64 -18.07 -31.72
CA ASN A 296 -10.74 -18.94 -32.08
C ASN A 296 -11.63 -19.26 -30.85
N ARG A 297 -12.59 -20.13 -30.98
CA ARG A 297 -13.51 -20.47 -29.85
C ARG A 297 -12.85 -21.20 -28.68
N ARG A 298 -11.61 -21.73 -28.87
CA ARG A 298 -10.87 -22.52 -27.86
C ARG A 298 -9.63 -21.83 -27.32
N PHE A 299 -9.08 -20.86 -28.05
CA PHE A 299 -7.85 -20.20 -27.68
C PHE A 299 -7.93 -18.69 -27.93
N GLY A 300 -7.39 -17.93 -27.02
CA GLY A 300 -7.16 -16.50 -27.16
C GLY A 300 -5.99 -16.05 -26.31
N PHE A 301 -5.52 -14.83 -26.54
CA PHE A 301 -4.47 -14.24 -25.71
C PHE A 301 -4.69 -12.73 -25.51
N THR A 302 -4.16 -12.23 -24.43
CA THR A 302 -4.04 -10.79 -24.15
C THR A 302 -2.58 -10.46 -23.93
N LEU A 303 -2.08 -9.47 -24.66
CA LEU A 303 -0.75 -8.90 -24.50
C LEU A 303 -0.89 -7.44 -24.10
N SER A 304 -0.18 -7.01 -23.06
CA SER A 304 -0.11 -5.62 -22.65
C SER A 304 1.32 -5.23 -22.33
N ALA A 305 1.69 -4.00 -22.66
CA ALA A 305 2.97 -3.45 -22.28
C ALA A 305 2.80 -1.95 -22.00
N GLY A 306 3.64 -1.40 -21.14
CA GLY A 306 3.64 0.02 -20.85
C GLY A 306 4.99 0.48 -20.38
N ALA A 307 5.34 1.71 -20.76
CA ALA A 307 6.52 2.42 -20.29
C ALA A 307 6.12 3.87 -19.98
N SER A 308 6.44 4.34 -18.78
CA SER A 308 6.13 5.70 -18.36
C SER A 308 7.18 6.26 -17.43
N THR A 309 7.37 7.57 -17.47
CA THR A 309 8.21 8.33 -16.53
C THR A 309 7.36 9.36 -15.82
N GLN A 310 7.48 9.44 -14.52
CA GLN A 310 6.81 10.45 -13.70
C GLN A 310 7.84 11.33 -13.01
N TYR A 311 7.63 12.64 -13.07
CA TYR A 311 8.38 13.61 -12.30
C TYR A 311 7.59 14.05 -11.09
N SER A 312 8.24 14.12 -9.96
CA SER A 312 7.69 14.67 -8.74
C SER A 312 8.74 15.42 -7.95
N SER A 313 8.34 16.22 -6.98
CA SER A 313 9.26 16.88 -6.05
C SER A 313 8.71 16.77 -4.63
N GLN A 314 9.63 16.76 -3.67
CA GLN A 314 9.31 16.83 -2.25
C GLN A 314 10.03 18.03 -1.65
N GLU A 315 9.41 19.18 -1.76
CA GLU A 315 9.89 20.39 -1.11
C GLU A 315 9.41 20.40 0.35
N ARG A 316 10.33 20.65 1.27
CA ARG A 316 10.02 20.61 2.70
C ARG A 316 10.69 21.75 3.44
N ALA A 317 9.93 22.40 4.31
CA ALA A 317 10.43 23.25 5.39
C ALA A 317 10.19 22.53 6.72
N THR A 318 11.23 22.35 7.51
CA THR A 318 11.13 21.64 8.79
C THR A 318 11.58 22.55 9.93
N ASN A 319 10.68 22.80 10.87
CA ASN A 319 10.90 23.54 12.09
C ASN A 319 11.05 22.59 13.29
N VAL A 320 12.09 22.77 14.10
CA VAL A 320 12.26 22.06 15.36
C VAL A 320 11.98 23.01 16.51
N TRP A 321 10.84 22.80 17.15
CA TRP A 321 10.41 23.62 18.28
C TRP A 321 10.83 23.01 19.61
N ARG A 322 11.17 23.85 20.59
CA ARG A 322 11.42 23.46 21.96
C ARG A 322 10.55 24.29 22.89
N GLY A 323 10.16 23.70 24.02
CA GLY A 323 9.31 24.35 25.00
C GLY A 323 9.84 24.15 26.43
N ASN A 324 8.90 24.02 27.39
CA ASN A 324 9.24 23.79 28.77
C ASN A 324 9.70 22.33 28.99
N THR A 325 10.95 22.15 29.34
CA THR A 325 11.47 20.86 29.78
C THR A 325 11.71 20.89 31.27
N THR A 326 10.98 20.07 32.03
CA THR A 326 11.32 19.79 33.42
C THR A 326 12.52 18.85 33.45
N ALA A 327 13.50 19.16 34.28
CA ALA A 327 14.60 18.29 34.74
C ALA A 327 15.60 17.68 33.73
N THR A 328 15.35 17.65 32.43
CA THR A 328 16.22 17.03 31.42
C THR A 328 16.54 17.92 30.21
N ALA A 329 16.27 19.23 30.30
CA ALA A 329 16.75 20.11 29.23
C ALA A 329 18.28 20.10 29.25
N PRO A 330 18.93 19.75 28.12
CA PRO A 330 20.35 19.99 28.00
C PRO A 330 20.61 21.46 28.33
N ALA A 331 21.67 21.79 29.08
CA ALA A 331 22.05 23.18 29.40
C ALA A 331 22.12 24.08 28.14
N ALA A 332 22.30 23.48 26.98
CA ALA A 332 22.30 24.14 25.68
C ALA A 332 20.96 24.71 25.22
N PHE A 333 19.85 24.22 25.75
CA PHE A 333 18.50 24.62 25.33
C PHE A 333 17.64 24.99 26.54
N PRO A 334 17.56 26.29 26.87
CA PRO A 334 16.81 26.77 28.02
C PRO A 334 15.34 26.35 27.96
N ALA A 335 14.76 26.04 29.11
CA ALA A 335 13.34 25.80 29.25
C ALA A 335 12.55 27.13 29.16
N THR A 336 11.37 27.09 28.55
CA THR A 336 10.42 28.20 28.51
C THR A 336 9.18 27.88 29.36
N VAL A 337 8.30 28.85 29.52
CA VAL A 337 6.99 28.58 30.11
C VAL A 337 6.13 27.75 29.16
N PRO A 338 5.20 26.93 29.68
CA PRO A 338 4.27 26.17 28.83
C PRO A 338 3.53 27.07 27.84
N GLY A 339 3.32 26.57 26.62
CA GLY A 339 2.63 27.30 25.54
C GLY A 339 3.45 28.39 24.83
N ARG A 340 4.75 28.54 25.17
CA ARG A 340 5.66 29.48 24.48
C ARG A 340 6.89 28.73 23.91
N PRO A 341 6.72 27.84 22.90
CA PRO A 341 7.84 27.19 22.25
C PRO A 341 8.66 28.19 21.45
N TYR A 342 9.94 27.91 21.29
CA TYR A 342 10.85 28.66 20.43
C TYR A 342 11.47 27.76 19.35
N LEU A 343 11.86 28.37 18.23
CA LEU A 343 12.48 27.66 17.13
C LEU A 343 13.96 27.36 17.46
N SER A 344 14.34 26.10 17.52
CA SER A 344 15.70 25.68 17.87
C SER A 344 16.53 25.19 16.68
N GLN A 345 15.87 24.85 15.56
CA GLN A 345 16.50 24.45 14.31
C GLN A 345 15.54 24.66 13.16
N PHE A 346 16.06 25.03 12.02
CA PHE A 346 15.33 25.13 10.76
C PHE A 346 16.05 24.38 9.66
N THR A 347 15.30 23.73 8.76
CA THR A 347 15.86 22.99 7.62
C THR A 347 14.97 23.18 6.41
N ILE A 348 15.56 23.47 5.27
CA ILE A 348 14.88 23.48 3.96
C ILE A 348 15.40 22.32 3.12
N GLN A 349 14.51 21.71 2.32
CA GLN A 349 14.78 20.62 1.42
C GLN A 349 14.24 20.93 0.02
N ASP A 350 15.07 20.70 -1.00
CA ASP A 350 14.70 20.58 -2.41
C ASP A 350 14.99 19.14 -2.86
N ALA A 351 13.97 18.41 -3.24
CA ALA A 351 14.08 16.98 -3.50
C ALA A 351 13.33 16.58 -4.79
N PRO A 352 13.90 16.87 -5.95
CA PRO A 352 13.35 16.38 -7.21
C PRO A 352 13.49 14.86 -7.31
N LYS A 353 12.48 14.23 -7.93
CA LYS A 353 12.39 12.80 -8.11
C LYS A 353 11.93 12.47 -9.52
N GLU A 354 12.48 11.40 -10.07
CA GLU A 354 12.07 10.78 -11.32
C GLU A 354 11.74 9.32 -11.06
N SER A 355 10.67 8.82 -11.62
CA SER A 355 10.21 7.45 -11.44
C SER A 355 9.86 6.85 -12.79
N ASP A 356 10.64 5.85 -13.20
CA ASP A 356 10.43 5.10 -14.43
C ASP A 356 9.66 3.82 -14.11
N ARG A 357 8.65 3.49 -14.91
CA ARG A 357 7.84 2.28 -14.76
C ARG A 357 7.70 1.58 -16.08
N ASP A 358 8.03 0.28 -16.08
CA ASP A 358 7.76 -0.59 -17.22
C ASP A 358 6.89 -1.75 -16.77
N SER A 359 6.06 -2.23 -17.68
CA SER A 359 5.20 -3.38 -17.43
C SER A 359 5.03 -4.24 -18.67
N LEU A 360 4.89 -5.53 -18.44
CA LEU A 360 4.54 -6.52 -19.45
C LEU A 360 3.53 -7.49 -18.85
N GLY A 361 2.41 -7.68 -19.53
CA GLY A 361 1.38 -8.65 -19.17
C GLY A 361 1.08 -9.57 -20.36
N LEU A 362 1.04 -10.87 -20.10
CA LEU A 362 0.61 -11.89 -21.05
C LEU A 362 -0.40 -12.80 -20.38
N THR A 363 -1.55 -13.00 -21.00
CA THR A 363 -2.54 -13.98 -20.58
C THR A 363 -2.87 -14.88 -21.77
N LEU A 364 -2.80 -16.19 -21.58
CA LEU A 364 -3.19 -17.21 -22.55
C LEU A 364 -4.46 -17.88 -22.03
N ASP A 365 -5.53 -17.75 -22.76
CA ASP A 365 -6.84 -18.28 -22.41
C ASP A 365 -7.17 -19.53 -23.25
N PHE A 366 -7.52 -20.63 -22.57
CA PHE A 366 -7.88 -21.90 -23.20
C PHE A 366 -9.26 -22.35 -22.75
N ARG A 367 -10.08 -22.80 -23.67
CA ARG A 367 -11.29 -23.56 -23.40
C ARG A 367 -11.01 -25.04 -23.58
N LEU A 368 -11.03 -25.76 -22.46
CA LEU A 368 -10.77 -27.20 -22.39
C LEU A 368 -12.01 -28.03 -22.72
N GLY A 369 -13.17 -27.41 -22.79
CA GLY A 369 -14.47 -28.05 -23.10
C GLY A 369 -15.60 -27.03 -23.05
N ALA A 370 -16.85 -27.52 -23.06
CA ALA A 370 -18.03 -26.65 -22.99
C ALA A 370 -18.07 -25.78 -21.72
N HIS A 371 -17.65 -26.35 -20.60
CA HIS A 371 -17.79 -25.76 -19.27
C HIS A 371 -16.45 -25.45 -18.57
N SER A 372 -15.32 -25.79 -19.18
CA SER A 372 -14.03 -25.64 -18.54
C SER A 372 -13.13 -24.68 -19.29
N ARG A 373 -12.44 -23.82 -18.54
CA ARG A 373 -11.42 -22.91 -19.07
C ARG A 373 -10.20 -22.88 -18.18
N LEU A 374 -9.06 -22.62 -18.79
CA LEU A 374 -7.76 -22.43 -18.16
C LEU A 374 -7.17 -21.12 -18.64
N ALA A 375 -6.65 -20.33 -17.73
CA ALA A 375 -5.86 -19.15 -18.07
C ALA A 375 -4.47 -19.28 -17.44
N LEU A 376 -3.45 -19.04 -18.24
CA LEU A 376 -2.06 -18.88 -17.82
C LEU A 376 -1.72 -17.42 -17.95
N SER A 377 -1.30 -16.79 -16.86
CA SER A 377 -0.96 -15.37 -16.86
C SER A 377 0.45 -15.14 -16.34
N TYR A 378 1.15 -14.21 -16.96
CA TYR A 378 2.44 -13.72 -16.51
C TYR A 378 2.41 -12.20 -16.47
N GLN A 379 2.75 -11.63 -15.31
CA GLN A 379 2.85 -10.19 -15.12
C GLN A 379 4.26 -9.84 -14.66
N TYR A 380 4.82 -8.84 -15.30
CA TYR A 380 6.08 -8.20 -14.93
C TYR A 380 5.84 -6.73 -14.70
N SER A 381 6.44 -6.19 -13.65
CA SER A 381 6.50 -4.75 -13.41
C SER A 381 7.88 -4.36 -12.92
N SER A 382 8.43 -3.30 -13.47
CA SER A 382 9.64 -2.65 -13.01
C SER A 382 9.35 -1.22 -12.57
N PHE A 383 10.10 -0.78 -11.57
CA PHE A 383 10.12 0.59 -11.10
C PHE A 383 11.55 0.98 -10.79
N ASP A 384 12.00 2.09 -11.35
CA ASP A 384 13.27 2.70 -11.06
C ASP A 384 13.03 4.14 -10.59
N GLY A 385 13.24 4.37 -9.30
CA GLY A 385 13.09 5.68 -8.68
C GLY A 385 14.45 6.33 -8.47
N TRP A 386 14.64 7.48 -9.06
CA TRP A 386 15.82 8.30 -8.92
C TRP A 386 15.51 9.45 -7.98
N ILE A 387 16.17 9.48 -6.83
CA ILE A 387 15.87 10.40 -5.73
C ILE A 387 17.13 11.12 -5.32
N SER A 388 17.02 12.42 -5.03
CA SER A 388 18.07 13.22 -4.44
C SER A 388 17.42 14.29 -3.55
N ASN A 389 17.78 14.29 -2.27
CA ASN A 389 17.27 15.23 -1.28
C ASN A 389 18.39 16.20 -0.89
N ARG A 390 18.32 17.42 -1.37
CA ARG A 390 19.29 18.45 -1.01
C ARG A 390 18.72 19.31 0.10
N THR A 391 19.46 19.41 1.21
CA THR A 391 19.01 20.14 2.39
C THR A 391 20.05 21.14 2.85
N LEU A 392 19.58 22.27 3.39
CA LEU A 392 20.35 23.20 4.18
C LEU A 392 19.69 23.33 5.56
N ALA A 393 20.46 23.06 6.60
CA ALA A 393 20.01 23.15 7.98
C ALA A 393 20.78 24.22 8.75
N TRP A 394 20.04 24.99 9.52
CA TRP A 394 20.55 26.00 10.47
C TRP A 394 20.27 25.50 11.89
N ALA A 395 21.33 25.16 12.61
CA ALA A 395 21.25 24.66 13.98
C ALA A 395 22.05 25.56 14.93
N PRO A 396 21.42 26.40 15.73
CA PRO A 396 22.09 27.20 16.76
C PRO A 396 22.87 26.38 17.78
N ASN A 397 22.45 25.12 18.04
CA ASN A 397 23.00 24.15 19.01
C ASN A 397 22.96 24.58 20.46
N GLN A 398 23.13 25.87 20.74
CA GLN A 398 22.94 26.47 22.07
C GLN A 398 22.18 27.80 21.91
N ILE A 399 21.31 28.10 22.84
CA ILE A 399 20.44 29.28 22.79
C ILE A 399 20.70 30.20 23.99
N VAL A 400 20.74 31.50 23.72
CA VAL A 400 20.81 32.54 24.73
C VAL A 400 19.43 32.70 25.40
N ALA A 401 19.29 32.30 26.66
CA ALA A 401 18.00 32.27 27.35
C ALA A 401 17.25 33.62 27.30
N ALA A 402 17.96 34.76 27.47
CA ALA A 402 17.40 36.09 27.43
C ALA A 402 16.91 36.55 26.04
N SER A 403 17.26 35.83 24.98
CA SER A 403 16.85 36.14 23.59
C SER A 403 15.53 35.50 23.17
N ILE A 404 14.99 34.62 23.99
CA ILE A 404 13.80 33.85 23.62
C ILE A 404 12.55 34.73 23.67
N SER A 405 11.88 34.85 22.53
CA SER A 405 10.57 35.49 22.39
C SER A 405 9.64 34.59 21.54
N PRO A 406 8.34 34.93 21.45
CA PRO A 406 7.42 34.18 20.59
C PRO A 406 7.84 34.12 19.12
N THR A 407 8.58 35.10 18.63
CA THR A 407 8.91 35.30 17.22
C THR A 407 10.42 35.35 16.93
N SER A 408 11.26 35.25 17.97
CA SER A 408 12.72 35.35 17.77
C SER A 408 13.51 34.55 18.78
N VAL A 409 14.72 34.16 18.38
CA VAL A 409 15.70 33.46 19.19
C VAL A 409 17.10 33.70 18.68
N GLN A 410 18.08 33.84 19.59
CA GLN A 410 19.50 33.99 19.24
C GLN A 410 20.33 32.84 19.79
N GLY A 411 21.14 32.24 18.94
CA GLY A 411 22.13 31.25 19.36
C GLY A 411 23.30 31.85 20.11
N VAL A 412 23.92 31.03 20.96
CA VAL A 412 25.17 31.38 21.64
C VAL A 412 26.27 31.56 20.59
N ALA A 413 27.13 32.59 20.79
CA ALA A 413 28.22 32.93 19.88
C ALA A 413 29.14 31.70 19.59
N GLY A 414 29.31 31.36 18.33
CA GLY A 414 30.18 30.27 17.89
C GLY A 414 29.67 28.85 18.19
N ALA A 415 28.51 28.67 18.83
CA ALA A 415 27.98 27.35 19.12
C ALA A 415 27.22 26.71 17.93
N GLY A 416 26.79 27.51 16.97
CA GLY A 416 25.97 27.12 15.86
C GLY A 416 26.69 26.33 14.77
N GLN A 417 25.90 25.66 13.97
CA GLN A 417 26.34 24.86 12.81
C GLN A 417 25.37 25.03 11.64
N LEU A 418 25.97 25.20 10.45
CA LEU A 418 25.27 25.02 9.19
C LEU A 418 25.61 23.64 8.62
N THR A 419 24.62 22.99 8.00
CA THR A 419 24.82 21.71 7.36
C THR A 419 24.20 21.72 5.97
N LEU A 420 25.03 21.56 4.95
CA LEU A 420 24.59 21.23 3.60
C LEU A 420 24.69 19.72 3.43
N ASN A 421 23.58 19.09 3.06
CA ASN A 421 23.55 17.66 2.83
C ASN A 421 22.92 17.37 1.47
N ASN A 422 23.68 16.74 0.59
CA ASN A 422 23.16 16.09 -0.61
C ASN A 422 22.83 14.65 -0.24
N GLY A 423 21.63 14.43 0.33
CA GLY A 423 21.16 13.18 0.89
C GLY A 423 20.11 12.48 0.02
N GLY A 424 19.82 11.22 0.34
CA GLY A 424 18.84 10.43 -0.41
C GLY A 424 19.23 10.16 -1.87
N ASN A 425 20.50 10.34 -2.24
CA ASN A 425 21.02 10.07 -3.58
C ASN A 425 21.04 8.57 -3.85
N ARG A 426 19.94 8.04 -4.28
CA ARG A 426 19.77 6.60 -4.49
C ARG A 426 19.00 6.30 -5.74
N VAL A 427 19.27 5.13 -6.28
CA VAL A 427 18.42 4.46 -7.24
C VAL A 427 17.64 3.42 -6.45
N ARG A 428 16.34 3.50 -6.51
CA ARG A 428 15.45 2.52 -5.96
C ARG A 428 14.93 1.66 -7.09
N GLU A 429 15.31 0.39 -7.11
CA GLU A 429 14.91 -0.57 -8.11
C GLU A 429 13.88 -1.53 -7.51
N ASN A 430 12.70 -1.61 -8.09
CA ASN A 430 11.72 -2.65 -7.78
C ASN A 430 11.48 -3.50 -9.02
N ARG A 431 11.42 -4.82 -8.82
CA ARG A 431 11.12 -5.78 -9.87
C ARG A 431 10.12 -6.79 -9.30
N THR A 432 9.01 -6.95 -10.00
CA THR A 432 7.95 -7.90 -9.61
C THR A 432 7.63 -8.83 -10.75
N TYR A 433 7.53 -10.12 -10.45
CA TYR A 433 7.20 -11.20 -11.38
C TYR A 433 6.06 -12.00 -10.78
N LEU A 434 4.99 -12.23 -11.56
CA LEU A 434 3.81 -12.95 -11.11
C LEU A 434 3.33 -13.93 -12.20
N PRO A 435 3.92 -15.13 -12.32
CA PRO A 435 3.28 -16.25 -13.00
C PRO A 435 2.09 -16.76 -12.19
N SER A 436 0.97 -17.01 -12.88
CA SER A 436 -0.23 -17.57 -12.28
C SER A 436 -1.01 -18.46 -13.25
N LEU A 437 -1.77 -19.37 -12.67
CA LEU A 437 -2.67 -20.27 -13.37
C LEU A 437 -4.04 -20.21 -12.69
N THR A 438 -5.08 -20.05 -13.49
CA THR A 438 -6.45 -20.16 -13.04
C THR A 438 -7.20 -21.17 -13.89
N TRP A 439 -7.96 -22.03 -13.23
CA TRP A 439 -8.85 -22.98 -13.90
C TRP A 439 -10.25 -22.82 -13.32
N ARG A 440 -11.25 -22.82 -14.19
CA ARG A 440 -12.64 -22.71 -13.81
C ARG A 440 -13.49 -23.71 -14.57
N HIS A 441 -14.40 -24.35 -13.86
CA HIS A 441 -15.39 -25.27 -14.40
C HIS A 441 -16.80 -24.84 -13.96
N ASP A 442 -17.62 -24.43 -14.91
CA ASP A 442 -19.00 -24.00 -14.71
C ASP A 442 -19.97 -25.09 -15.21
N GLY A 443 -19.96 -26.24 -14.54
CA GLY A 443 -20.85 -27.37 -14.85
C GLY A 443 -22.29 -27.16 -14.37
N PRO A 444 -23.23 -28.02 -14.81
CA PRO A 444 -24.65 -27.88 -14.48
C PRO A 444 -24.96 -28.14 -13.01
N VAL A 445 -24.17 -28.97 -12.33
CA VAL A 445 -24.35 -29.32 -10.91
C VAL A 445 -23.27 -28.69 -10.03
N TRP A 446 -22.02 -28.82 -10.45
CA TRP A 446 -20.89 -28.30 -9.70
C TRP A 446 -20.19 -27.20 -10.47
N LYS A 447 -19.85 -26.14 -9.73
CA LYS A 447 -18.95 -25.10 -10.22
C LYS A 447 -17.70 -25.14 -9.38
N LEU A 448 -16.57 -25.30 -10.05
CA LEU A 448 -15.25 -25.47 -9.42
C LEU A 448 -14.32 -24.36 -9.91
N ASP A 449 -13.53 -23.81 -9.02
CA ASP A 449 -12.45 -22.90 -9.39
C ASP A 449 -11.16 -23.22 -8.62
N PHE A 450 -10.07 -23.14 -9.33
CA PHE A 450 -8.72 -23.33 -8.81
C PHE A 450 -7.86 -22.17 -9.30
N ALA A 451 -7.07 -21.60 -8.41
CA ALA A 451 -6.09 -20.58 -8.77
C ALA A 451 -4.79 -20.80 -7.99
N THR A 452 -3.67 -20.65 -8.67
CA THR A 452 -2.35 -20.68 -8.04
C THR A 452 -1.42 -19.69 -8.69
N GLY A 453 -0.49 -19.14 -7.91
CA GLY A 453 0.50 -18.22 -8.43
C GLY A 453 1.60 -17.91 -7.41
N ARG A 454 2.72 -17.43 -7.94
CA ARG A 454 3.88 -17.06 -7.16
C ARG A 454 4.33 -15.65 -7.52
N ALA A 455 4.08 -14.71 -6.62
CA ALA A 455 4.62 -13.36 -6.76
C ALA A 455 6.03 -13.30 -6.17
N TYR A 456 7.00 -12.90 -6.97
CA TYR A 456 8.35 -12.58 -6.54
C TYR A 456 8.56 -11.08 -6.66
N GLY A 457 8.86 -10.40 -5.55
CA GLY A 457 9.18 -8.98 -5.52
C GLY A 457 10.58 -8.77 -4.95
N LYS A 458 11.37 -7.95 -5.64
CA LYS A 458 12.68 -7.51 -5.16
C LYS A 458 12.70 -5.99 -5.15
N ASN A 459 13.02 -5.41 -3.99
CA ASN A 459 13.33 -3.99 -3.85
C ASN A 459 14.80 -3.84 -3.46
N ALA A 460 15.53 -3.02 -4.20
CA ALA A 460 16.91 -2.71 -3.93
C ALA A 460 17.10 -1.19 -3.89
N ILE A 461 17.83 -0.72 -2.89
CA ILE A 461 18.36 0.64 -2.86
C ILE A 461 19.84 0.53 -3.20
N ARG A 462 20.24 1.29 -4.20
CA ARG A 462 21.60 1.26 -4.77
C ARG A 462 22.18 2.66 -4.74
N ASP A 463 23.43 2.78 -4.35
CA ASP A 463 24.18 4.03 -4.23
C ASP A 463 25.62 3.91 -4.73
N MET A 464 26.55 3.31 -3.97
CA MET A 464 27.97 3.24 -4.37
C MET A 464 28.21 2.45 -5.66
N ASP A 465 27.41 1.44 -5.95
CA ASP A 465 27.44 0.69 -7.21
C ASP A 465 26.87 1.47 -8.41
N LYS A 466 26.29 2.64 -8.13
CA LYS A 466 25.88 3.66 -9.10
C LYS A 466 26.77 4.92 -9.01
N GLU A 467 28.00 4.75 -8.55
CA GLU A 467 29.05 5.79 -8.43
C GLU A 467 28.62 7.02 -7.63
N ARG A 468 27.92 6.80 -6.50
CA ARG A 468 27.50 7.86 -5.58
C ARG A 468 27.34 7.37 -4.16
N PHE A 469 27.34 8.28 -3.21
CA PHE A 469 26.93 8.01 -1.83
C PHE A 469 25.45 8.35 -1.65
N LEU A 470 24.77 7.62 -0.75
CA LEU A 470 23.43 7.96 -0.33
C LEU A 470 23.35 9.39 0.23
N ALA A 471 24.35 9.78 1.00
CA ALA A 471 24.45 11.14 1.51
C ALA A 471 25.90 11.62 1.50
N VAL A 472 26.07 12.85 1.10
CA VAL A 472 27.33 13.61 1.19
C VAL A 472 27.04 14.85 2.00
N GLN A 473 27.70 14.99 3.15
CA GLN A 473 27.47 16.08 4.07
C GLN A 473 28.68 16.99 4.16
N SER A 474 28.44 18.30 4.10
CA SER A 474 29.41 19.32 4.46
C SER A 474 28.90 20.19 5.60
N ARG A 475 29.81 20.73 6.40
CA ARG A 475 29.45 21.49 7.60
C ARG A 475 30.24 22.80 7.68
N ARG A 476 29.62 23.79 8.31
CA ARG A 476 30.28 25.00 8.86
C ARG A 476 29.91 25.06 10.35
N THR A 477 30.90 24.83 11.20
CA THR A 477 30.77 24.99 12.66
C THR A 477 31.32 26.37 13.08
N GLY A 478 31.12 26.72 14.33
CA GLY A 478 31.66 27.97 14.88
C GLY A 478 30.88 29.23 14.44
N VAL A 479 29.65 29.10 14.04
CA VAL A 479 28.77 30.22 13.66
C VAL A 479 27.78 30.57 14.76
N THR A 480 27.33 31.81 14.74
CA THR A 480 26.21 32.30 15.56
C THR A 480 24.99 32.42 14.67
N ILE A 481 23.89 31.78 15.04
CA ILE A 481 22.66 31.74 14.24
C ILE A 481 21.52 32.34 15.05
N GLY A 482 20.79 33.30 14.45
CA GLY A 482 19.58 33.87 14.99
C GLY A 482 18.40 33.67 14.06
N PHE A 483 17.22 33.47 14.63
CA PHE A 483 15.93 33.44 13.92
C PHE A 483 15.07 34.61 14.40
N ALA A 484 14.45 35.34 13.48
CA ALA A 484 13.47 36.35 13.78
C ALA A 484 12.30 36.26 12.80
N ASP A 485 11.15 36.84 13.23
CA ASP A 485 9.89 36.72 12.51
C ASP A 485 9.57 35.25 12.19
N THR A 486 9.58 34.44 13.25
CA THR A 486 9.38 32.98 13.12
C THR A 486 7.92 32.68 12.81
N GLY A 487 7.64 32.38 11.54
CA GLY A 487 6.35 31.91 11.06
C GLY A 487 6.20 30.37 11.13
N LEU A 488 5.03 29.87 10.78
CA LEU A 488 4.73 28.43 10.77
C LEU A 488 5.53 27.66 9.72
N ILE A 489 5.82 28.28 8.56
CA ILE A 489 6.53 27.63 7.46
C ILE A 489 8.03 27.88 7.56
N ARG A 490 8.43 29.13 7.76
CA ARG A 490 9.84 29.50 7.84
C ARG A 490 10.03 30.74 8.71
N PRO A 491 11.25 30.98 9.25
CA PRO A 491 11.62 32.27 9.79
C PRO A 491 11.62 33.33 8.67
N GLY A 492 11.15 34.54 8.97
CA GLY A 492 11.24 35.67 8.05
C GLY A 492 12.69 36.13 7.87
N VAL A 493 13.48 36.13 8.98
CA VAL A 493 14.87 36.52 9.00
C VAL A 493 15.73 35.42 9.64
N ILE A 494 16.82 35.05 8.96
CA ILE A 494 17.86 34.16 9.49
C ILE A 494 19.17 34.94 9.43
N THR A 495 19.79 35.17 10.59
CA THR A 495 21.10 35.78 10.68
C THR A 495 22.17 34.73 10.95
N VAL A 496 23.29 34.83 10.23
CA VAL A 496 24.45 33.95 10.43
C VAL A 496 25.71 34.79 10.46
N THR A 497 26.45 34.68 11.55
CA THR A 497 27.75 35.33 11.68
C THR A 497 28.81 34.33 12.14
N ASP A 498 30.04 34.57 11.81
CA ASP A 498 31.20 33.83 12.34
C ASP A 498 31.33 34.13 13.84
N GLY A 499 31.41 33.08 14.66
CA GLY A 499 31.36 33.22 16.12
C GLY A 499 32.59 33.89 16.73
N ALA A 500 33.72 33.84 16.05
CA ALA A 500 34.98 34.43 16.52
C ALA A 500 35.09 35.90 16.09
N THR A 501 34.70 36.21 14.86
CA THR A 501 34.93 37.52 14.25
C THR A 501 33.70 38.40 14.18
N GLY A 502 32.49 37.84 14.40
CA GLY A 502 31.22 38.54 14.25
C GLY A 502 30.84 38.90 12.80
N ARG A 503 31.69 38.57 11.79
CA ARG A 503 31.44 38.92 10.40
C ARG A 503 30.26 38.07 9.84
N PRO A 504 29.43 38.63 8.96
CA PRO A 504 28.42 37.87 8.27
C PRO A 504 28.98 36.66 7.51
N VAL A 505 28.28 35.54 7.57
CA VAL A 505 28.59 34.33 6.79
C VAL A 505 27.40 34.05 5.88
N ASP A 506 27.66 33.96 4.58
CA ASP A 506 26.63 33.58 3.61
C ASP A 506 26.37 32.06 3.67
N PRO A 507 25.21 31.60 4.16
CA PRO A 507 24.91 30.19 4.32
C PRO A 507 24.62 29.48 2.98
N TYR A 508 24.50 30.21 1.90
CA TYR A 508 24.14 29.69 0.57
C TYR A 508 25.34 29.37 -0.31
N ARG A 509 26.58 29.73 0.13
CA ARG A 509 27.82 29.55 -0.61
C ARG A 509 28.59 28.37 -0.10
N LEU A 510 28.94 27.44 -1.01
CA LEU A 510 29.61 26.18 -0.69
C LEU A 510 31.03 26.36 -0.17
N GLU A 511 31.68 27.47 -0.53
CA GLU A 511 33.03 27.83 -0.04
C GLU A 511 33.10 27.98 1.49
N ASN A 512 31.96 28.24 2.15
CA ASN A 512 31.88 28.38 3.61
C ASN A 512 31.80 27.04 4.34
N TYR A 513 31.82 25.91 3.64
CA TYR A 513 31.65 24.59 4.21
C TYR A 513 32.88 23.71 4.00
N ALA A 514 33.13 22.82 4.95
CA ALA A 514 34.09 21.75 4.83
C ALA A 514 33.35 20.42 4.57
N LEU A 515 33.93 19.56 3.73
CA LEU A 515 33.47 18.19 3.56
C LEU A 515 33.54 17.45 4.91
N ASN A 516 32.55 16.67 5.25
CA ASN A 516 32.47 16.07 6.57
C ASN A 516 32.26 14.55 6.51
N THR A 517 31.08 14.07 6.13
CA THR A 517 30.77 12.64 6.11
C THR A 517 30.18 12.20 4.79
N LEU A 518 30.50 10.96 4.40
CA LEU A 518 29.91 10.25 3.29
C LEU A 518 29.20 9.03 3.86
N THR A 519 27.95 8.79 3.44
CA THR A 519 27.17 7.66 3.93
C THR A 519 26.63 6.84 2.76
N SER A 520 26.80 5.54 2.83
CA SER A 520 26.17 4.56 1.93
C SER A 520 25.25 3.67 2.74
N THR A 521 24.04 3.42 2.21
CA THR A 521 23.05 2.54 2.86
C THR A 521 22.33 1.70 1.79
N PRO A 522 23.04 0.75 1.17
CA PRO A 522 22.40 -0.17 0.24
C PRO A 522 21.42 -1.10 0.96
N GLN A 523 20.35 -1.44 0.26
CA GLN A 523 19.31 -2.30 0.79
C GLN A 523 18.91 -3.35 -0.23
N ARG A 524 18.57 -4.52 0.27
CA ARG A 524 17.92 -5.58 -0.49
C ARG A 524 16.78 -6.18 0.32
N ALA A 525 15.56 -6.06 -0.20
CA ALA A 525 14.39 -6.74 0.33
C ALA A 525 13.82 -7.65 -0.75
N VAL A 526 13.58 -8.90 -0.41
CA VAL A 526 12.97 -9.90 -1.30
C VAL A 526 11.74 -10.47 -0.63
N ASP A 527 10.62 -10.41 -1.35
CA ASP A 527 9.37 -11.06 -0.96
C ASP A 527 9.00 -12.13 -1.96
N ILE A 528 8.59 -13.28 -1.44
CA ILE A 528 8.00 -14.34 -2.24
C ILE A 528 6.63 -14.65 -1.63
N ASN A 529 5.57 -14.39 -2.38
CA ASN A 529 4.21 -14.74 -2.00
C ASN A 529 3.72 -15.88 -2.89
N PHE A 530 3.36 -16.98 -2.27
CA PHE A 530 2.70 -18.09 -2.93
C PHE A 530 1.23 -18.12 -2.52
N THR A 531 0.34 -18.31 -3.48
CA THR A 531 -1.11 -18.45 -3.24
C THR A 531 -1.61 -19.68 -3.99
N ALA A 532 -2.43 -20.49 -3.33
CA ALA A 532 -3.17 -21.58 -3.95
C ALA A 532 -4.59 -21.62 -3.33
N THR A 533 -5.60 -21.59 -4.19
CA THR A 533 -7.02 -21.65 -3.75
C THR A 533 -7.77 -22.69 -4.57
N ALA A 534 -8.67 -23.41 -3.92
CA ALA A 534 -9.56 -24.36 -4.56
C ALA A 534 -10.95 -24.20 -3.97
N ASN A 535 -11.96 -23.99 -4.80
CA ASN A 535 -13.33 -23.75 -4.36
C ASN A 535 -14.29 -24.66 -5.10
N ALA A 536 -15.36 -25.06 -4.40
CA ALA A 536 -16.49 -25.79 -4.96
C ALA A 536 -17.79 -25.11 -4.58
N ARG A 537 -18.69 -24.98 -5.55
CA ARG A 537 -20.03 -24.41 -5.39
C ARG A 537 -21.06 -25.36 -5.95
N ARG A 538 -22.18 -25.48 -5.23
CA ARG A 538 -23.37 -26.18 -5.67
C ARG A 538 -24.61 -25.36 -5.43
N ASP A 539 -25.43 -25.22 -6.45
CA ASP A 539 -26.70 -24.53 -6.40
C ASP A 539 -27.83 -25.59 -6.20
N PHE A 540 -28.68 -25.44 -5.21
CA PHE A 540 -29.80 -26.33 -4.89
C PHE A 540 -31.10 -25.68 -5.31
N ALA A 541 -31.85 -26.35 -6.18
CA ALA A 541 -33.15 -25.94 -6.67
C ALA A 541 -34.25 -26.38 -5.67
N THR A 542 -34.21 -25.87 -4.45
CA THR A 542 -35.22 -26.09 -3.41
C THR A 542 -36.30 -25.00 -3.44
N ALA A 543 -37.40 -25.17 -2.68
CA ALA A 543 -38.46 -24.15 -2.57
C ALA A 543 -37.87 -22.77 -2.20
N VAL A 544 -36.84 -22.75 -1.34
CA VAL A 544 -36.01 -21.60 -1.08
C VAL A 544 -34.66 -21.84 -1.80
N PRO A 545 -34.28 -21.04 -2.79
CA PRO A 545 -32.99 -21.20 -3.48
C PRO A 545 -31.83 -21.09 -2.52
N VAL A 546 -31.02 -22.15 -2.46
CA VAL A 546 -29.82 -22.24 -1.60
C VAL A 546 -28.60 -22.53 -2.46
N THR A 547 -27.53 -21.79 -2.23
CA THR A 547 -26.21 -22.09 -2.77
C THR A 547 -25.27 -22.41 -1.62
N VAL A 548 -24.50 -23.48 -1.74
CA VAL A 548 -23.41 -23.79 -0.80
C VAL A 548 -22.10 -23.66 -1.53
N ARG A 549 -21.14 -22.95 -0.91
CA ARG A 549 -19.77 -22.82 -1.39
C ARG A 549 -18.80 -23.17 -0.27
N THR A 550 -17.79 -23.94 -0.60
CA THR A 550 -16.69 -24.31 0.30
C THR A 550 -15.36 -24.23 -0.43
N GLY A 551 -14.28 -24.12 0.30
CA GLY A 551 -12.97 -24.08 -0.34
C GLY A 551 -11.82 -24.11 0.65
N LEU A 552 -10.64 -24.28 0.07
CA LEU A 552 -9.34 -24.26 0.72
C LEU A 552 -8.53 -23.10 0.15
N ASP A 553 -7.77 -22.45 1.02
CA ASP A 553 -6.90 -21.33 0.66
C ASP A 553 -5.57 -21.49 1.41
N PHE A 554 -4.49 -21.57 0.67
CA PHE A 554 -3.14 -21.59 1.20
C PHE A 554 -2.36 -20.39 0.70
N ARG A 555 -1.79 -19.64 1.63
CA ARG A 555 -0.96 -18.46 1.35
C ARG A 555 0.32 -18.53 2.15
N GLN A 556 1.44 -18.31 1.50
CA GLN A 556 2.73 -18.22 2.15
C GLN A 556 3.44 -16.95 1.71
N THR A 557 3.96 -16.21 2.68
CA THR A 557 4.84 -15.06 2.47
C THR A 557 6.21 -15.38 3.06
N ARG A 558 7.26 -15.21 2.28
CA ARG A 558 8.65 -15.27 2.75
C ARG A 558 9.31 -13.94 2.44
N ARG A 559 9.87 -13.30 3.47
CA ARG A 559 10.61 -12.05 3.36
C ARG A 559 12.04 -12.24 3.85
N ASP A 560 12.99 -11.78 3.04
CA ASP A 560 14.41 -11.64 3.42
C ASP A 560 14.80 -10.19 3.23
N MET A 561 15.34 -9.56 4.26
CA MET A 561 15.75 -8.16 4.24
C MET A 561 17.18 -8.01 4.77
N ARG A 562 17.98 -7.24 4.06
CA ARG A 562 19.34 -6.87 4.45
C ARG A 562 19.57 -5.40 4.11
N THR A 563 20.08 -4.67 5.08
CA THR A 563 20.51 -3.27 4.93
C THR A 563 21.73 -3.07 5.78
N TRP A 564 22.69 -2.33 5.28
CA TRP A 564 23.85 -1.94 6.08
C TRP A 564 24.24 -0.49 5.76
N THR A 565 24.85 0.18 6.72
CA THR A 565 25.28 1.57 6.56
C THR A 565 26.78 1.66 6.75
N SER A 566 27.46 2.18 5.73
CA SER A 566 28.86 2.56 5.78
C SER A 566 28.97 4.07 5.93
N THR A 567 29.67 4.52 6.95
CA THR A 567 29.93 5.95 7.18
C THR A 567 31.43 6.21 7.08
N TYR A 568 31.80 7.12 6.19
CA TYR A 568 33.17 7.58 6.01
C TYR A 568 33.28 9.02 6.52
N THR A 569 34.20 9.27 7.43
CA THR A 569 34.50 10.62 7.91
C THR A 569 35.66 11.17 7.11
N TYR A 570 35.54 12.36 6.56
CA TYR A 570 36.60 13.06 5.89
C TYR A 570 37.62 13.61 6.90
N VAL A 571 38.85 13.18 6.79
CA VAL A 571 39.94 13.60 7.67
C VAL A 571 40.95 14.49 6.93
N GLY A 572 40.86 14.56 5.58
CA GLY A 572 41.77 15.34 4.74
C GLY A 572 43.19 14.77 4.69
N LYS A 573 44.03 15.40 3.88
CA LYS A 573 45.43 14.97 3.70
C LYS A 573 46.28 15.11 4.95
N ASP A 574 45.91 16.01 5.86
CA ASP A 574 46.58 16.28 7.12
C ASP A 574 45.93 15.63 8.35
N GLY A 575 44.84 14.85 8.12
CA GLY A 575 44.08 14.20 9.16
C GLY A 575 43.16 15.13 9.98
N ARG A 576 42.97 16.40 9.58
CA ARG A 576 42.22 17.41 10.37
C ARG A 576 40.85 17.77 9.81
N GLY A 577 40.58 17.59 8.50
CA GLY A 577 39.29 17.83 7.89
C GLY A 577 38.68 19.23 8.16
N ASN A 578 39.46 20.27 8.04
CA ASN A 578 39.04 21.65 8.27
C ASN A 578 38.82 22.41 6.94
N LEU A 579 38.33 23.65 6.99
CA LEU A 579 38.03 24.46 5.81
C LEU A 579 39.25 24.69 4.90
N THR A 580 40.45 24.75 5.45
CA THR A 580 41.67 24.97 4.68
C THR A 580 41.99 23.77 3.80
N ASN A 581 41.81 22.56 4.33
CA ASN A 581 42.16 21.31 3.66
C ASN A 581 40.97 20.52 3.15
N GLY A 582 39.79 20.88 3.60
CA GLY A 582 38.56 20.14 3.37
C GLY A 582 37.42 20.96 2.79
N THR A 583 37.70 22.15 2.18
CA THR A 583 36.66 22.95 1.55
C THR A 583 35.80 22.12 0.57
N ALA A 584 34.53 22.31 0.63
CA ALA A 584 33.55 21.61 -0.24
C ALA A 584 33.44 22.23 -1.65
N LEU A 585 33.99 23.43 -1.86
CA LEU A 585 33.91 24.18 -3.13
C LEU A 585 34.34 23.40 -4.39
N PRO A 586 35.39 22.56 -4.38
CA PRO A 586 35.77 21.77 -5.57
C PRO A 586 34.68 20.82 -6.05
N PHE A 587 33.70 20.47 -5.20
CA PHE A 587 32.63 19.54 -5.48
C PHE A 587 31.31 20.24 -5.79
N LEU A 588 31.33 21.47 -6.27
CA LEU A 588 30.14 22.25 -6.59
C LEU A 588 29.32 21.60 -7.73
N ASP A 589 28.07 21.24 -7.47
CA ASP A 589 27.09 20.88 -8.49
C ASP A 589 26.69 22.15 -9.27
N ARG A 590 27.36 22.43 -10.35
CA ARG A 590 27.18 23.67 -11.14
C ARG A 590 25.80 23.75 -11.79
N LEU A 591 25.18 22.60 -12.08
CA LEU A 591 23.89 22.58 -12.76
C LEU A 591 22.76 22.71 -11.76
N PHE A 592 22.75 21.91 -10.69
CA PHE A 592 21.69 21.97 -9.69
C PHE A 592 21.67 23.30 -8.93
N SER A 593 22.84 23.85 -8.63
CA SER A 593 23.00 25.14 -7.92
C SER A 593 22.44 26.34 -8.70
N THR A 594 22.02 26.18 -9.97
CA THR A 594 21.31 27.23 -10.72
C THR A 594 19.82 27.31 -10.37
N ARG A 595 19.26 26.30 -9.67
CA ARG A 595 17.85 26.29 -9.26
C ARG A 595 17.59 27.34 -8.18
N ILE A 596 16.40 27.89 -8.21
CA ILE A 596 15.88 28.71 -7.10
C ILE A 596 15.36 27.73 -6.04
N ALA A 597 15.81 27.89 -4.81
CA ALA A 597 15.39 27.04 -3.72
C ALA A 597 13.90 27.29 -3.36
N PRO A 598 13.19 26.28 -2.85
CA PRO A 598 11.79 26.43 -2.48
C PRO A 598 11.59 27.41 -1.31
N PHE A 599 10.33 27.77 -1.06
CA PHE A 599 9.89 28.66 0.03
C PHE A 599 10.48 30.08 -0.02
N GLY A 600 10.90 30.55 -1.20
CA GLY A 600 11.42 31.90 -1.40
C GLY A 600 12.86 32.10 -0.92
N PHE A 601 13.62 31.04 -0.75
CA PHE A 601 15.06 31.10 -0.51
C PHE A 601 15.83 31.40 -1.80
N PRO A 602 17.02 32.04 -1.71
CA PRO A 602 17.87 32.25 -2.89
C PRO A 602 18.43 30.92 -3.41
N ARG A 603 19.23 31.02 -4.47
CA ARG A 603 19.98 29.86 -4.97
C ARG A 603 20.95 29.37 -3.90
N ILE A 604 20.99 28.05 -3.70
CA ILE A 604 21.87 27.38 -2.75
C ILE A 604 22.89 26.56 -3.54
N GLU A 605 24.15 26.74 -3.24
CA GLU A 605 25.21 25.91 -3.80
C GLU A 605 25.22 24.56 -3.09
N HIS A 606 25.14 23.48 -3.87
CA HIS A 606 25.12 22.12 -3.38
C HIS A 606 26.29 21.29 -3.88
N LEU A 607 26.59 20.21 -3.17
CA LEU A 607 27.64 19.25 -3.54
C LEU A 607 27.17 18.34 -4.70
N ASP A 608 28.10 18.01 -5.59
CA ASP A 608 27.94 16.92 -6.56
C ASP A 608 28.38 15.59 -5.92
N SER A 609 27.46 14.67 -5.74
CA SER A 609 27.71 13.38 -5.09
C SER A 609 28.62 12.46 -5.93
N GLN A 610 28.63 12.58 -7.27
CA GLN A 610 29.46 11.77 -8.14
C GLN A 610 30.90 12.27 -8.15
N GLU A 611 31.12 13.60 -8.13
CA GLU A 611 32.46 14.17 -7.99
C GLU A 611 33.08 13.80 -6.64
N VAL A 612 32.30 13.84 -5.57
CA VAL A 612 32.77 13.40 -4.23
C VAL A 612 33.09 11.91 -4.24
N PHE A 613 32.26 11.08 -4.90
CA PHE A 613 32.53 9.65 -5.04
C PHE A 613 33.83 9.38 -5.83
N ALA A 614 34.04 10.08 -6.93
CA ALA A 614 35.28 9.97 -7.73
C ALA A 614 36.50 10.36 -6.90
N TYR A 615 36.41 11.45 -6.12
CA TYR A 615 37.47 11.88 -5.21
C TYR A 615 37.79 10.85 -4.15
N TRP A 616 36.77 10.31 -3.46
CA TRP A 616 36.90 9.26 -2.45
C TRP A 616 37.59 8.02 -3.01
N ARG A 617 37.21 7.58 -4.22
CA ARG A 617 37.81 6.43 -4.89
C ARG A 617 39.29 6.64 -5.22
N ALA A 618 39.66 7.86 -5.60
CA ALA A 618 41.03 8.23 -5.91
C ALA A 618 41.90 8.49 -4.66
N ASN A 619 41.28 8.92 -3.55
CA ASN A 619 41.95 9.34 -2.33
C ASN A 619 41.34 8.67 -1.07
N PRO A 620 41.37 7.34 -0.98
CA PRO A 620 40.66 6.63 0.13
C PRO A 620 41.28 6.92 1.50
N ARG A 621 42.56 7.32 1.56
CA ARG A 621 43.29 7.67 2.79
C ARG A 621 42.83 8.99 3.42
N ASP A 622 42.15 9.85 2.67
CA ASP A 622 41.57 11.09 3.17
C ASP A 622 40.30 10.86 3.97
N PHE A 623 39.87 9.57 4.14
CA PHE A 623 38.66 9.17 4.80
C PHE A 623 38.88 8.04 5.78
N THR A 624 38.12 8.03 6.89
CA THR A 624 38.10 6.96 7.86
C THR A 624 36.74 6.29 7.85
N LEU A 625 36.70 4.97 7.66
CA LEU A 625 35.48 4.15 7.74
C LEU A 625 35.15 3.82 9.19
N ASP A 626 33.91 4.02 9.61
CA ASP A 626 33.39 3.45 10.85
C ASP A 626 33.06 1.95 10.66
N GLU A 627 34.09 1.09 10.81
CA GLU A 627 33.94 -0.36 10.66
C GLU A 627 33.02 -0.97 11.72
N ASN A 628 33.03 -0.43 12.93
CA ASN A 628 32.19 -0.90 14.03
C ASN A 628 30.71 -0.60 13.74
N GLY A 629 30.40 0.63 13.32
CA GLY A 629 29.06 1.02 12.92
C GLY A 629 28.56 0.22 11.71
N LEU A 630 29.40 -0.04 10.73
CA LEU A 630 29.09 -0.89 9.58
C LEU A 630 28.69 -2.32 10.02
N TYR A 631 29.50 -2.96 10.85
CA TYR A 631 29.21 -4.31 11.33
C TYR A 631 27.89 -4.36 12.11
N ARG A 632 27.71 -3.48 13.08
CA ARG A 632 26.47 -3.39 13.87
C ARG A 632 25.24 -3.14 13.02
N SER A 633 25.35 -2.23 12.06
CA SER A 633 24.26 -1.92 11.13
C SER A 633 23.88 -3.13 10.28
N HIS A 634 24.87 -3.87 9.78
CA HIS A 634 24.64 -5.10 9.01
C HIS A 634 23.88 -6.14 9.83
N VAL A 635 24.31 -6.41 11.05
CA VAL A 635 23.65 -7.38 11.93
C VAL A 635 22.24 -6.92 12.31
N ALA A 636 22.07 -5.67 12.75
CA ALA A 636 20.78 -5.14 13.23
C ALA A 636 19.69 -5.15 12.15
N ASN A 637 20.08 -5.00 10.88
CA ASN A 637 19.14 -4.91 9.76
C ASN A 637 19.08 -6.18 8.90
N SER A 638 19.66 -7.28 9.37
CA SER A 638 19.53 -8.60 8.74
C SER A 638 18.37 -9.36 9.37
N LYS A 639 17.26 -9.47 8.63
CA LYS A 639 16.01 -10.05 9.13
C LYS A 639 15.39 -10.99 8.11
N GLN A 640 14.74 -12.03 8.61
CA GLN A 640 14.01 -13.00 7.80
C GLN A 640 12.71 -13.37 8.49
N ALA A 641 11.62 -13.52 7.70
CA ALA A 641 10.35 -14.03 8.21
C ALA A 641 9.67 -14.89 7.15
N ARG A 642 8.99 -15.94 7.61
CA ARG A 642 8.10 -16.78 6.83
C ARG A 642 6.76 -16.86 7.55
N GLU A 643 5.69 -16.62 6.83
CA GLU A 643 4.34 -16.78 7.32
C GLU A 643 3.55 -17.66 6.39
N SER A 644 2.91 -18.69 6.92
CA SER A 644 2.01 -19.57 6.18
C SER A 644 0.62 -19.48 6.79
N VAL A 645 -0.39 -19.32 5.93
CA VAL A 645 -1.81 -19.29 6.32
C VAL A 645 -2.52 -20.40 5.56
N SER A 646 -3.05 -21.37 6.29
CA SER A 646 -3.89 -22.44 5.77
C SER A 646 -5.32 -22.19 6.21
N ALA A 647 -6.26 -22.15 5.26
CA ALA A 647 -7.65 -21.83 5.57
C ALA A 647 -8.63 -22.75 4.88
N ALA A 648 -9.77 -22.94 5.56
CA ALA A 648 -10.96 -23.57 5.00
C ALA A 648 -12.18 -22.74 5.35
N TYR A 649 -13.20 -22.75 4.49
CA TYR A 649 -14.42 -22.02 4.74
C TYR A 649 -15.67 -22.79 4.28
N LEU A 650 -16.79 -22.42 4.89
CA LEU A 650 -18.13 -22.81 4.48
C LEU A 650 -18.99 -21.55 4.34
N ARG A 651 -19.63 -21.39 3.21
CA ARG A 651 -20.52 -20.27 2.87
C ARG A 651 -21.85 -20.79 2.38
N GLY A 652 -22.93 -20.19 2.85
CA GLY A 652 -24.29 -20.38 2.38
C GLY A 652 -24.85 -19.08 1.80
N ASP A 653 -25.47 -19.17 0.64
CA ASP A 653 -26.25 -18.07 0.04
C ASP A 653 -27.71 -18.53 0.00
N VAL A 654 -28.62 -17.73 0.54
CA VAL A 654 -30.07 -18.03 0.62
C VAL A 654 -30.86 -16.85 0.06
N ALA A 655 -31.83 -17.12 -0.80
CA ALA A 655 -32.74 -16.11 -1.34
C ALA A 655 -34.18 -16.30 -0.80
N LEU A 656 -34.66 -15.30 -0.07
CA LEU A 656 -35.94 -15.27 0.62
C LEU A 656 -36.87 -14.18 0.04
N LEU A 657 -38.15 -14.17 0.42
CA LEU A 657 -39.10 -13.12 0.06
C LEU A 657 -39.17 -12.90 -1.48
N ASP A 658 -39.42 -13.96 -2.22
CA ASP A 658 -39.42 -13.95 -3.69
C ASP A 658 -38.11 -13.37 -4.26
N ARG A 659 -36.99 -13.74 -3.64
CA ARG A 659 -35.60 -13.27 -3.96
C ARG A 659 -35.32 -11.81 -3.68
N ARG A 660 -36.23 -11.10 -3.03
CA ARG A 660 -35.96 -9.71 -2.61
C ARG A 660 -34.95 -9.62 -1.49
N LEU A 661 -34.84 -10.65 -0.64
CA LEU A 661 -33.83 -10.71 0.42
C LEU A 661 -32.83 -11.82 0.11
N ARG A 662 -31.59 -11.45 -0.11
CA ARG A 662 -30.47 -12.39 -0.25
C ARG A 662 -29.58 -12.30 0.98
N LEU A 663 -29.34 -13.42 1.62
CA LEU A 663 -28.42 -13.57 2.74
C LEU A 663 -27.22 -14.39 2.28
N VAL A 664 -26.02 -13.91 2.58
CA VAL A 664 -24.74 -14.57 2.29
C VAL A 664 -23.94 -14.61 3.57
N GLY A 665 -23.71 -15.79 4.11
CA GLY A 665 -23.03 -15.91 5.40
C GLY A 665 -22.32 -17.24 5.57
N GLY A 666 -21.55 -17.32 6.65
CA GLY A 666 -20.79 -18.51 7.01
C GLY A 666 -19.57 -18.20 7.84
N VAL A 667 -18.64 -19.13 7.85
CA VAL A 667 -17.42 -19.05 8.67
C VAL A 667 -16.19 -19.49 7.88
N ARG A 668 -15.09 -18.82 8.13
CA ARG A 668 -13.74 -19.17 7.66
C ARG A 668 -12.86 -19.45 8.88
N ALA A 669 -12.11 -20.54 8.83
CA ALA A 669 -11.06 -20.88 9.79
C ALA A 669 -9.70 -20.68 9.14
N GLU A 670 -8.79 -19.97 9.83
CA GLU A 670 -7.41 -19.75 9.37
C GLU A 670 -6.43 -20.21 10.46
N GLN A 671 -5.54 -21.11 10.11
CA GLN A 671 -4.34 -21.45 10.86
C GLN A 671 -3.19 -20.61 10.28
N THR A 672 -2.55 -19.83 11.15
CA THR A 672 -1.38 -19.02 10.80
C THR A 672 -0.16 -19.54 11.54
N ASP A 673 0.92 -19.79 10.80
CA ASP A 673 2.21 -20.21 11.30
C ASP A 673 3.26 -19.19 10.87
N VAL A 674 4.01 -18.64 11.83
CA VAL A 674 5.06 -17.64 11.60
C VAL A 674 6.37 -18.17 12.15
N GLU A 675 7.42 -18.12 11.34
CA GLU A 675 8.81 -18.37 11.68
C GLU A 675 9.61 -17.11 11.35
N ALA A 676 10.43 -16.62 12.27
CA ALA A 676 11.21 -15.42 12.04
C ALA A 676 12.60 -15.52 12.68
N ALA A 677 13.55 -14.80 12.08
CA ALA A 677 14.90 -14.66 12.61
C ALA A 677 15.34 -13.21 12.54
N GLY A 678 15.85 -12.71 13.64
CA GLY A 678 16.36 -11.34 13.81
C GLY A 678 17.69 -11.31 14.55
N PRO A 679 18.28 -10.12 14.76
CA PRO A 679 19.54 -9.95 15.46
C PRO A 679 19.43 -10.35 16.93
N LEU A 680 20.49 -10.92 17.46
CA LEU A 680 20.68 -11.16 18.89
C LEU A 680 21.83 -10.30 19.40
N THR A 681 21.59 -9.55 20.49
CA THR A 681 22.64 -8.85 21.23
C THR A 681 22.82 -9.53 22.58
N ASP A 682 24.04 -9.99 22.85
CA ASP A 682 24.39 -10.70 24.08
C ASP A 682 25.73 -10.17 24.61
N LEU A 683 25.66 -9.27 25.58
CA LEU A 683 26.82 -8.58 26.14
C LEU A 683 27.71 -9.51 26.98
N THR A 684 27.17 -10.64 27.48
CA THR A 684 27.92 -11.59 28.31
C THR A 684 29.02 -12.33 27.54
N ARG A 685 28.96 -12.31 26.21
CA ARG A 685 29.99 -12.91 25.33
C ARG A 685 31.31 -12.16 25.32
N ASN A 686 31.34 -10.90 25.78
CA ASN A 686 32.58 -10.13 25.95
C ASN A 686 33.11 -10.16 27.39
N VAL A 687 32.85 -11.22 28.15
CA VAL A 687 33.25 -11.35 29.51
C VAL A 687 34.25 -12.50 29.64
N GLN A 688 35.39 -12.21 30.28
CA GLN A 688 36.38 -13.25 30.64
C GLN A 688 35.83 -14.11 31.76
N ARG A 689 35.99 -15.43 31.64
CA ARG A 689 35.46 -16.39 32.60
C ARG A 689 36.57 -17.36 33.08
N ASP A 690 36.46 -17.84 34.31
CA ASP A 690 37.32 -18.90 34.85
C ASP A 690 36.89 -20.27 34.29
N ALA A 691 37.64 -21.33 34.72
CA ALA A 691 37.35 -22.69 34.29
C ALA A 691 35.97 -23.22 34.76
N GLN A 692 35.34 -22.55 35.72
CA GLN A 692 34.00 -22.86 36.22
C GLN A 692 32.91 -21.98 35.57
N GLY A 693 33.28 -21.15 34.56
CA GLY A 693 32.35 -20.28 33.86
C GLY A 693 32.00 -18.98 34.59
N ARG A 694 32.61 -18.67 35.73
CA ARG A 694 32.32 -17.46 36.53
C ARG A 694 33.06 -16.24 35.93
N PRO A 695 32.45 -15.05 35.92
CA PRO A 695 33.08 -13.84 35.39
C PRO A 695 34.30 -13.42 36.23
N LEU A 696 35.42 -13.18 35.55
CA LEU A 696 36.59 -12.59 36.16
C LEU A 696 36.38 -11.12 36.44
N ARG A 697 36.82 -10.66 37.64
CA ARG A 697 36.66 -9.27 38.07
C ARG A 697 38.01 -8.65 38.45
N ASN A 698 38.12 -7.34 38.21
CA ASN A 698 39.28 -6.59 38.69
C ASN A 698 39.16 -6.27 40.21
N ALA A 699 40.21 -5.62 40.76
CA ALA A 699 40.24 -5.24 42.17
C ALA A 699 39.10 -4.28 42.59
N ALA A 700 38.48 -3.55 41.68
CA ALA A 700 37.32 -2.68 41.91
C ALA A 700 35.99 -3.42 41.78
N GLY A 701 36.00 -4.75 41.53
CA GLY A 701 34.82 -5.57 41.38
C GLY A 701 34.15 -5.50 39.97
N ALA A 702 34.73 -4.76 39.04
CA ALA A 702 34.20 -4.65 37.68
C ALA A 702 34.59 -5.89 36.86
N VAL A 703 33.66 -6.36 36.02
CA VAL A 703 33.85 -7.51 35.12
C VAL A 703 34.94 -7.21 34.09
N LEU A 704 35.84 -8.18 33.86
CA LEU A 704 36.91 -8.05 32.89
C LEU A 704 36.39 -8.42 31.48
N PRO A 705 36.50 -7.51 30.50
CA PRO A 705 36.10 -7.82 29.13
C PRO A 705 37.14 -8.68 28.40
N VAL A 706 36.71 -9.52 27.45
CA VAL A 706 37.62 -10.26 26.55
C VAL A 706 38.43 -9.29 25.72
N THR A 707 37.80 -8.23 25.23
CA THR A 707 38.45 -7.17 24.47
C THR A 707 37.77 -5.81 24.72
N SER A 708 38.54 -4.74 24.60
CA SER A 708 38.04 -3.34 24.61
C SER A 708 37.96 -2.71 23.23
N VAL A 709 38.43 -3.41 22.18
CA VAL A 709 38.40 -2.92 20.80
C VAL A 709 36.93 -2.90 20.28
N PRO A 710 36.37 -1.75 19.94
CA PRO A 710 34.92 -1.65 19.67
C PRO A 710 34.38 -2.62 18.60
N LEU A 711 35.15 -2.86 17.53
CA LEU A 711 34.75 -3.79 16.46
C LEU A 711 34.75 -5.23 16.95
N GLU A 712 35.75 -5.64 17.75
CA GLU A 712 35.84 -6.98 18.30
C GLU A 712 34.73 -7.23 19.33
N VAL A 713 34.45 -6.23 20.19
CA VAL A 713 33.32 -6.29 21.12
C VAL A 713 32.02 -6.53 20.32
N SER A 714 31.82 -5.78 19.23
CA SER A 714 30.62 -5.96 18.41
C SER A 714 30.55 -7.33 17.74
N ARG A 715 31.66 -7.85 17.23
CA ARG A 715 31.73 -9.21 16.65
C ARG A 715 31.39 -10.31 17.64
N LEU A 716 31.76 -10.13 18.89
CA LEU A 716 31.43 -11.06 19.96
C LEU A 716 29.96 -10.98 20.38
N THR A 717 29.42 -9.75 20.51
CA THR A 717 28.14 -9.50 21.19
C THR A 717 26.95 -9.33 20.26
N TYR A 718 27.15 -8.97 18.96
CA TYR A 718 26.08 -8.80 17.97
C TYR A 718 26.09 -9.98 17.00
N LEU A 719 25.00 -10.76 17.00
CA LEU A 719 24.90 -12.01 16.25
C LEU A 719 23.80 -11.90 15.17
N GLU A 720 24.17 -12.14 13.93
CA GLU A 720 23.25 -12.07 12.80
C GLU A 720 22.21 -13.20 12.87
N ARG A 721 20.91 -12.85 12.84
CA ARG A 721 19.78 -13.80 12.79
C ARG A 721 19.80 -14.89 13.86
N ALA A 722 20.40 -14.62 15.01
CA ALA A 722 20.52 -15.59 16.08
C ALA A 722 19.29 -15.62 17.01
N ALA A 723 18.48 -14.56 17.03
CA ALA A 723 17.19 -14.57 17.73
C ALA A 723 16.13 -15.18 16.82
N ARG A 724 15.56 -16.32 17.22
CA ARG A 724 14.49 -17.03 16.48
C ARG A 724 13.18 -16.91 17.24
N THR A 725 12.10 -16.82 16.48
CA THR A 725 10.74 -16.69 17.02
C THR A 725 9.80 -17.53 16.17
N GLU A 726 8.96 -18.29 16.84
CA GLU A 726 7.88 -19.06 16.23
C GLU A 726 6.55 -18.68 16.86
N LYS A 727 5.49 -18.61 16.04
CA LYS A 727 4.14 -18.29 16.48
C LYS A 727 3.12 -19.06 15.66
N GLN A 728 2.16 -19.65 16.36
CA GLN A 728 1.03 -20.35 15.75
C GLN A 728 -0.28 -19.89 16.37
N TYR A 729 -1.29 -19.69 15.54
CA TYR A 729 -2.64 -19.41 16.04
C TYR A 729 -3.73 -19.77 15.03
N LEU A 730 -4.86 -20.26 15.55
CA LEU A 730 -6.09 -20.51 14.80
C LEU A 730 -7.10 -19.39 15.09
N ARG A 731 -7.76 -18.88 14.04
CA ARG A 731 -8.82 -17.87 14.14
C ARG A 731 -10.02 -18.23 13.29
N LEU A 732 -11.22 -17.88 13.81
CA LEU A 732 -12.47 -18.01 13.09
C LEU A 732 -12.99 -16.63 12.68
N PHE A 733 -13.47 -16.53 11.44
CA PHE A 733 -13.98 -15.30 10.83
C PHE A 733 -15.42 -15.52 10.37
N PRO A 734 -16.41 -15.32 11.26
CA PRO A 734 -17.80 -15.30 10.86
C PRO A 734 -18.12 -14.04 10.07
N SER A 735 -18.94 -14.16 9.04
CA SER A 735 -19.47 -13.03 8.28
C SER A 735 -20.87 -13.29 7.78
N LEU A 736 -21.70 -12.24 7.76
CA LEU A 736 -23.04 -12.24 7.22
C LEU A 736 -23.27 -10.95 6.44
N ASN A 737 -23.69 -11.09 5.19
CA ASN A 737 -24.09 -10.01 4.30
C ASN A 737 -25.55 -10.21 3.92
N ALA A 738 -26.38 -9.17 4.02
CA ALA A 738 -27.74 -9.14 3.61
C ALA A 738 -27.95 -8.10 2.51
N THR A 739 -28.68 -8.44 1.47
CA THR A 739 -29.09 -7.50 0.42
C THR A 739 -30.60 -7.59 0.27
N TYR A 740 -31.29 -6.47 0.52
CA TYR A 740 -32.74 -6.37 0.37
C TYR A 740 -33.07 -5.47 -0.83
N GLN A 741 -33.79 -6.03 -1.78
CA GLN A 741 -34.28 -5.31 -2.96
C GLN A 741 -35.61 -4.65 -2.64
N LEU A 742 -35.59 -3.40 -2.19
CA LEU A 742 -36.80 -2.64 -1.86
C LEU A 742 -37.64 -2.36 -3.14
N ARG A 743 -36.92 -1.96 -4.22
CA ARG A 743 -37.42 -1.84 -5.59
C ARG A 743 -36.39 -2.43 -6.55
N GLU A 744 -36.73 -2.64 -7.82
CA GLU A 744 -35.82 -3.23 -8.78
C GLU A 744 -34.48 -2.39 -8.88
N ASN A 745 -34.60 -1.10 -8.70
CA ASN A 745 -33.49 -0.13 -8.78
C ASN A 745 -33.02 0.42 -7.41
N LEU A 746 -33.56 -0.05 -6.29
CA LEU A 746 -33.20 0.40 -4.94
C LEU A 746 -32.86 -0.79 -4.06
N LEU A 747 -31.59 -0.91 -3.69
CA LEU A 747 -31.04 -1.96 -2.84
C LEU A 747 -30.63 -1.38 -1.48
N LEU A 748 -30.95 -2.11 -0.42
CA LEU A 748 -30.42 -1.90 0.93
C LEU A 748 -29.50 -3.06 1.26
N ARG A 749 -28.28 -2.75 1.72
CA ARG A 749 -27.30 -3.74 2.13
C ARG A 749 -26.92 -3.57 3.58
N ALA A 750 -26.72 -4.69 4.27
CA ALA A 750 -26.17 -4.71 5.62
C ALA A 750 -25.12 -5.81 5.72
N ALA A 751 -24.10 -5.59 6.52
CA ALA A 751 -23.05 -6.57 6.74
C ALA A 751 -22.57 -6.54 8.19
N VAL A 752 -22.30 -7.73 8.74
CA VAL A 752 -21.58 -7.91 10.01
C VAL A 752 -20.44 -8.90 9.78
N SER A 753 -19.25 -8.58 10.33
CA SER A 753 -18.09 -9.43 10.13
C SER A 753 -17.03 -9.23 11.19
N THR A 754 -16.21 -10.26 11.39
CA THR A 754 -14.99 -10.22 12.18
C THR A 754 -13.79 -10.36 11.24
N SER A 755 -12.76 -9.53 11.45
CA SER A 755 -11.49 -9.57 10.73
C SER A 755 -10.31 -9.28 11.67
N ILE A 756 -9.07 -9.48 11.20
CA ILE A 756 -7.88 -9.16 11.99
C ILE A 756 -6.90 -8.26 11.24
N GLY A 757 -6.16 -7.46 12.03
CA GLY A 757 -4.92 -6.82 11.62
C GLY A 757 -3.74 -7.63 12.11
N ALA A 758 -3.02 -8.30 11.20
CA ALA A 758 -1.85 -9.07 11.56
C ALA A 758 -0.71 -8.15 11.99
N PRO A 759 0.03 -8.46 13.07
CA PRO A 759 1.22 -7.72 13.47
C PRO A 759 2.24 -7.67 12.34
N ASN A 760 3.00 -6.59 12.24
CA ASN A 760 4.07 -6.51 11.26
C ASN A 760 5.11 -7.60 11.47
N LEU A 761 5.83 -7.98 10.41
CA LEU A 761 6.85 -9.01 10.49
C LEU A 761 7.99 -8.66 11.47
N ASN A 762 8.23 -7.36 11.70
CA ASN A 762 9.20 -6.90 12.69
C ASN A 762 8.80 -7.28 14.13
N GLN A 763 7.54 -7.53 14.40
CA GLN A 763 7.09 -8.03 15.70
C GLN A 763 7.70 -9.40 16.02
N TYR A 764 8.00 -10.17 14.98
CA TYR A 764 8.61 -11.50 15.10
C TYR A 764 10.11 -11.50 14.78
N ALA A 765 10.55 -10.68 13.83
CA ALA A 765 11.94 -10.56 13.37
C ALA A 765 12.68 -9.34 13.95
N GLY A 766 12.14 -8.68 14.98
CA GLY A 766 12.70 -7.45 15.54
C GLY A 766 14.05 -7.62 16.26
N GLY A 767 14.36 -8.82 16.64
CA GLY A 767 15.57 -9.16 17.40
C GLY A 767 15.35 -9.24 18.91
N LEU A 768 16.40 -9.67 19.61
CA LEU A 768 16.46 -9.86 21.06
C LEU A 768 17.76 -9.24 21.58
N THR A 769 17.65 -8.41 22.59
CA THR A 769 18.78 -7.94 23.38
C THR A 769 18.69 -8.55 24.79
N LEU A 770 19.67 -9.32 25.16
CA LEU A 770 19.80 -9.91 26.51
C LEU A 770 20.43 -8.90 27.47
N PRO A 771 20.04 -8.95 28.76
CA PRO A 771 20.75 -8.20 29.80
C PRO A 771 22.15 -8.78 29.99
N ASN A 772 23.03 -8.00 30.56
CA ASN A 772 24.28 -8.53 31.06
C ASN A 772 24.01 -9.21 32.39
N THR A 773 23.96 -10.55 32.42
CA THR A 773 23.65 -11.35 33.60
C THR A 773 24.77 -11.32 34.67
N ASP A 774 25.95 -10.81 34.32
CA ASP A 774 27.02 -10.56 35.26
C ASP A 774 26.81 -9.29 36.13
N ASN A 775 25.78 -8.51 35.79
CA ASN A 775 25.38 -7.31 36.52
C ASN A 775 23.94 -7.45 37.06
N PRO A 776 23.62 -6.78 38.19
CA PRO A 776 22.27 -6.86 38.76
C PRO A 776 21.23 -6.23 37.80
N PRO A 777 19.94 -6.61 37.96
CA PRO A 777 18.83 -6.00 37.27
C PRO A 777 18.79 -4.47 37.48
N ALA A 778 18.61 -3.71 36.40
CA ALA A 778 18.53 -2.25 36.44
C ALA A 778 17.74 -1.72 35.25
N ALA A 779 17.34 -0.46 35.28
CA ALA A 779 16.60 0.19 34.22
C ALA A 779 17.27 0.15 32.83
N ASN A 780 18.61 0.12 32.80
CA ASN A 780 19.44 -0.01 31.60
C ASN A 780 19.99 -1.43 31.38
N ASN A 781 19.60 -2.40 32.22
CA ASN A 781 20.01 -3.80 32.13
C ASN A 781 18.79 -4.71 32.15
N ARG A 782 18.10 -4.79 31.01
CA ARG A 782 16.83 -5.47 30.79
C ARG A 782 16.85 -6.34 29.54
N ILE A 783 15.96 -7.30 29.48
CA ILE A 783 15.63 -7.96 28.22
C ILE A 783 14.87 -6.93 27.32
N VAL A 784 15.33 -6.74 26.08
CA VAL A 784 14.62 -5.89 25.10
C VAL A 784 14.22 -6.74 23.93
N VAL A 785 12.92 -6.88 23.70
CA VAL A 785 12.38 -7.74 22.64
C VAL A 785 10.97 -7.32 22.27
N ASN A 786 10.58 -7.48 20.98
CA ASN A 786 9.19 -7.38 20.59
C ASN A 786 8.42 -8.62 21.03
N ASN A 787 7.26 -8.43 21.65
CA ASN A 787 6.47 -9.54 22.19
C ASN A 787 5.84 -10.39 21.10
N ALA A 788 6.42 -11.57 20.84
CA ALA A 788 5.83 -12.55 19.91
C ALA A 788 4.49 -13.13 20.40
N GLY A 789 4.21 -13.02 21.69
CA GLY A 789 2.97 -13.50 22.32
C GLY A 789 1.75 -12.62 22.09
N ILE A 790 1.90 -11.40 21.55
CA ILE A 790 0.74 -10.50 21.32
C ILE A 790 -0.29 -11.11 20.38
N LYS A 791 -1.56 -10.81 20.69
CA LYS A 791 -2.69 -11.20 19.84
C LYS A 791 -2.83 -10.21 18.68
N PRO A 792 -3.17 -10.67 17.48
CA PRO A 792 -3.53 -9.77 16.37
C PRO A 792 -4.68 -8.84 16.76
N TRP A 793 -4.68 -7.63 16.24
CA TRP A 793 -5.84 -6.73 16.35
C TRP A 793 -7.06 -7.44 15.81
N THR A 794 -8.18 -7.29 16.48
CA THR A 794 -9.44 -7.86 16.03
C THR A 794 -10.41 -6.72 15.75
N ALA A 795 -11.06 -6.73 14.60
CA ALA A 795 -12.09 -5.78 14.22
C ALA A 795 -13.42 -6.46 14.04
N ASN A 796 -14.43 -5.99 14.79
CA ASN A 796 -15.84 -6.33 14.59
C ASN A 796 -16.52 -5.16 13.88
N THR A 797 -17.04 -5.41 12.69
CA THR A 797 -17.58 -4.37 11.81
C THR A 797 -19.05 -4.59 11.57
N VAL A 798 -19.83 -3.51 11.68
CA VAL A 798 -21.20 -3.41 11.18
C VAL A 798 -21.23 -2.35 10.09
N LYS A 799 -21.82 -2.67 8.94
CA LYS A 799 -21.91 -1.76 7.79
C LYS A 799 -23.30 -1.82 7.19
N VAL A 800 -23.81 -0.65 6.75
CA VAL A 800 -25.07 -0.54 6.01
C VAL A 800 -24.85 0.35 4.79
N ARG A 801 -25.58 0.08 3.69
CA ARG A 801 -25.48 0.90 2.46
C ARG A 801 -26.84 0.89 1.75
N ALA A 802 -27.26 2.04 1.26
CA ALA A 802 -28.35 2.18 0.30
C ALA A 802 -27.78 2.48 -1.08
N GLU A 803 -28.29 1.80 -2.11
CA GLU A 803 -27.81 1.93 -3.49
C GLU A 803 -29.01 2.14 -4.40
N TYR A 804 -29.03 3.25 -5.15
CA TYR A 804 -30.04 3.52 -6.18
C TYR A 804 -29.37 3.51 -7.57
N TYR A 805 -29.96 2.76 -8.46
CA TYR A 805 -29.45 2.57 -9.83
C TYR A 805 -30.39 3.27 -10.82
N PHE A 806 -29.85 4.21 -11.60
CA PHE A 806 -30.62 4.94 -12.60
C PHE A 806 -31.01 4.03 -13.77
N ALA A 807 -32.02 4.43 -14.53
CA ALA A 807 -32.49 3.68 -15.70
C ALA A 807 -31.41 3.51 -16.80
N GLY A 808 -30.47 4.48 -16.91
CA GLY A 808 -29.30 4.40 -17.78
C GLY A 808 -28.05 3.89 -17.03
N VAL A 809 -26.88 4.33 -17.49
CA VAL A 809 -25.61 4.03 -16.85
C VAL A 809 -25.37 5.04 -15.72
N GLY A 810 -25.70 4.66 -14.50
CA GLY A 810 -25.49 5.51 -13.34
C GLY A 810 -25.99 4.92 -12.04
N GLN A 811 -25.42 5.42 -10.92
CA GLN A 811 -25.79 5.03 -9.57
C GLN A 811 -25.50 6.14 -8.57
N VAL A 812 -26.21 6.08 -7.45
CA VAL A 812 -25.86 6.79 -6.22
C VAL A 812 -25.89 5.81 -5.05
N SER A 813 -24.94 5.93 -4.13
CA SER A 813 -24.91 5.13 -2.90
C SER A 813 -24.49 5.96 -1.71
N VAL A 814 -25.06 5.62 -0.56
CA VAL A 814 -24.70 6.17 0.75
C VAL A 814 -24.49 5.00 1.70
N GLY A 815 -23.33 4.97 2.33
CA GLY A 815 -22.96 3.94 3.30
C GLY A 815 -22.61 4.52 4.66
N ALA A 816 -22.78 3.71 5.70
CA ALA A 816 -22.31 4.00 7.05
C ALA A 816 -21.69 2.74 7.64
N PHE A 817 -20.66 2.92 8.44
CA PHE A 817 -20.05 1.81 9.16
C PHE A 817 -19.64 2.20 10.58
N ARG A 818 -19.62 1.18 11.44
CA ARG A 818 -19.00 1.23 12.76
C ARG A 818 -18.13 0.01 12.95
N ARG A 819 -16.91 0.26 13.42
CA ARG A 819 -15.90 -0.78 13.63
C ARG A 819 -15.31 -0.67 15.03
N HIS A 820 -15.31 -1.78 15.76
CA HIS A 820 -14.71 -1.88 17.08
C HIS A 820 -13.43 -2.68 16.97
N PHE A 821 -12.31 -2.05 17.35
CA PHE A 821 -11.01 -2.68 17.39
C PHE A 821 -10.63 -3.03 18.82
N THR A 822 -10.11 -4.24 19.01
CA THR A 822 -9.58 -4.76 20.26
C THR A 822 -8.18 -5.29 20.05
N ASN A 823 -7.48 -5.58 21.17
CA ASN A 823 -6.12 -6.13 21.18
C ASN A 823 -5.05 -5.22 20.56
N PHE A 824 -5.24 -3.90 20.59
CA PHE A 824 -4.13 -2.99 20.33
C PHE A 824 -2.98 -3.29 21.27
N PHE A 825 -1.75 -2.98 20.85
CA PHE A 825 -0.61 -3.15 21.72
C PHE A 825 0.13 -1.82 21.96
N THR A 826 0.75 -1.70 23.10
CA THR A 826 1.53 -0.56 23.54
C THR A 826 2.82 -1.02 24.17
N ALA A 827 3.86 -0.17 24.11
CA ALA A 827 5.10 -0.41 24.82
C ALA A 827 4.84 -0.58 26.32
N SER A 828 5.53 -1.52 26.93
CA SER A 828 5.39 -1.86 28.35
C SER A 828 6.68 -2.44 28.91
N ILE A 829 6.88 -2.27 30.20
CA ILE A 829 7.88 -2.99 30.97
C ILE A 829 7.14 -4.03 31.80
N LEU A 830 7.54 -5.28 31.69
CA LEU A 830 6.90 -6.43 32.30
C LEU A 830 7.95 -7.24 33.11
N PRO A 831 7.53 -7.99 34.15
CA PRO A 831 8.39 -9.02 34.74
C PRO A 831 8.70 -10.09 33.69
N ALA A 832 9.91 -10.68 33.78
CA ALA A 832 10.29 -11.82 32.97
C ALA A 832 9.67 -13.11 33.53
N THR A 833 8.40 -13.38 33.22
CA THR A 833 7.74 -14.61 33.63
C THR A 833 8.27 -15.82 32.87
N PRO A 834 8.26 -17.04 33.47
CA PRO A 834 8.68 -18.26 32.80
C PRO A 834 7.98 -18.48 31.44
N GLU A 835 6.68 -18.19 31.35
CA GLU A 835 5.91 -18.32 30.13
C GLU A 835 6.35 -17.33 29.03
N PHE A 836 6.74 -16.10 29.45
CA PHE A 836 7.30 -15.13 28.52
C PHE A 836 8.69 -15.52 28.02
N LEU A 837 9.56 -15.94 28.92
CA LEU A 837 10.92 -16.37 28.62
C LEU A 837 10.94 -17.60 27.71
N ALA A 838 10.03 -18.54 27.91
CA ALA A 838 9.88 -19.73 27.07
C ALA A 838 9.57 -19.40 25.59
N LEU A 839 8.94 -18.23 25.27
CA LEU A 839 8.70 -17.79 23.90
C LEU A 839 10.01 -17.54 23.13
N TYR A 840 11.12 -17.34 23.82
CA TYR A 840 12.44 -17.00 23.27
C TYR A 840 13.49 -18.01 23.60
N GLY A 841 13.11 -19.14 24.23
CA GLY A 841 14.04 -20.18 24.66
C GLY A 841 15.01 -19.72 25.74
N LEU A 842 14.58 -18.79 26.63
CA LEU A 842 15.37 -18.25 27.72
C LEU A 842 15.04 -18.97 29.02
N GLU A 843 16.08 -19.31 29.80
CA GLU A 843 15.95 -20.01 31.08
C GLU A 843 15.45 -19.07 32.18
N ALA A 844 14.42 -19.49 32.95
CA ALA A 844 13.81 -18.67 33.98
C ALA A 844 14.75 -18.47 35.20
N GLU A 845 15.64 -19.39 35.45
CA GLU A 845 16.64 -19.30 36.56
C GLU A 845 17.62 -18.14 36.29
N GLU A 846 18.05 -17.97 35.05
CA GLU A 846 19.02 -16.94 34.66
C GLU A 846 18.36 -15.58 34.42
N PHE A 847 17.25 -15.56 33.68
CA PHE A 847 16.66 -14.32 33.20
C PHE A 847 15.44 -13.83 33.98
N GLY A 848 14.85 -14.67 34.85
CA GLY A 848 13.69 -14.33 35.68
C GLY A 848 13.83 -13.08 36.55
N PRO A 849 15.02 -12.78 37.13
CA PRO A 849 15.25 -11.57 37.91
C PRO A 849 15.15 -10.27 37.13
N TYR A 850 15.24 -10.30 35.80
CA TYR A 850 15.27 -9.11 34.97
C TYR A 850 13.87 -8.66 34.52
N GLU A 851 13.73 -7.38 34.19
CA GLU A 851 12.55 -6.87 33.56
C GLU A 851 12.64 -7.01 32.04
N VAL A 852 11.48 -7.04 31.39
CA VAL A 852 11.36 -7.09 29.92
C VAL A 852 10.76 -5.80 29.39
N SER A 853 11.53 -5.06 28.59
CA SER A 853 11.02 -3.95 27.78
C SER A 853 10.43 -4.51 26.47
N THR A 854 9.12 -4.45 26.35
CA THR A 854 8.39 -5.10 25.26
C THR A 854 7.05 -4.41 24.96
N GLN A 855 6.09 -5.10 24.38
CA GLN A 855 4.72 -4.64 24.16
C GLN A 855 3.71 -5.58 24.82
N ARG A 856 2.55 -5.05 25.15
CA ARG A 856 1.38 -5.83 25.59
C ARG A 856 0.13 -5.39 24.86
N ASN A 857 -0.83 -6.30 24.74
CA ASN A 857 -2.16 -5.95 24.26
C ASN A 857 -2.88 -5.06 25.26
N ARG A 858 -3.53 -4.01 24.75
CA ARG A 858 -4.39 -3.12 25.53
C ARG A 858 -5.78 -3.76 25.68
N THR A 859 -6.47 -3.41 26.75
CA THR A 859 -7.82 -3.89 27.07
C THR A 859 -8.93 -2.97 26.56
N ASP A 860 -8.60 -1.71 26.25
CA ASP A 860 -9.55 -0.74 25.75
C ASP A 860 -9.96 -1.03 24.30
N VAL A 861 -11.15 -0.53 23.95
CA VAL A 861 -11.75 -0.67 22.62
C VAL A 861 -11.63 0.65 21.86
N VAL A 862 -11.00 0.61 20.70
CA VAL A 862 -11.03 1.73 19.77
C VAL A 862 -12.20 1.59 18.83
N ARG A 863 -13.01 2.65 18.72
CA ARG A 863 -14.17 2.74 17.84
C ARG A 863 -13.85 3.67 16.66
N MET A 864 -14.10 3.18 15.46
CA MET A 864 -14.05 3.96 14.21
C MET A 864 -15.41 3.94 13.54
N GLU A 865 -15.87 5.10 13.12
CA GLU A 865 -17.14 5.30 12.42
C GLU A 865 -16.89 6.10 11.15
N GLY A 866 -17.69 5.86 10.14
CA GLY A 866 -17.60 6.60 8.89
C GLY A 866 -18.88 6.59 8.07
N LEU A 867 -18.94 7.59 7.19
CA LEU A 867 -19.95 7.71 6.14
C LEU A 867 -19.23 7.74 4.81
N ASP A 868 -19.75 7.02 3.82
CA ASP A 868 -19.29 7.06 2.44
C ASP A 868 -20.44 7.44 1.50
N PHE A 869 -20.12 8.28 0.53
CA PHE A 869 -21.03 8.70 -0.53
C PHE A 869 -20.37 8.43 -1.88
N SER A 870 -21.14 7.95 -2.83
CA SER A 870 -20.70 7.77 -4.22
C SER A 870 -21.85 8.07 -5.18
N TYR A 871 -21.56 8.90 -6.16
CA TYR A 871 -22.45 9.19 -7.27
C TYR A 871 -21.65 9.09 -8.58
N ARG A 872 -22.23 8.47 -9.58
CA ARG A 872 -21.75 8.51 -10.97
C ARG A 872 -22.90 8.34 -11.92
N GLN A 873 -22.86 9.08 -13.03
CA GLN A 873 -23.90 9.02 -14.05
C GLN A 873 -23.40 9.45 -15.42
N ALA A 874 -23.76 8.68 -16.44
CA ALA A 874 -23.69 9.13 -17.84
C ALA A 874 -24.96 9.92 -18.15
N LEU A 875 -24.80 11.19 -18.58
CA LEU A 875 -25.92 12.14 -18.76
C LEU A 875 -26.60 11.94 -20.13
N THR A 876 -27.00 10.70 -20.44
CA THR A 876 -27.58 10.30 -21.73
C THR A 876 -28.95 10.92 -21.99
N PHE A 877 -29.60 11.47 -20.96
CA PHE A 877 -30.88 12.19 -21.06
C PHE A 877 -30.75 13.62 -21.59
N LEU A 878 -29.51 14.15 -21.69
CA LEU A 878 -29.24 15.48 -22.24
C LEU A 878 -29.42 15.52 -23.78
N PRO A 879 -29.57 16.69 -24.38
CA PRO A 879 -29.61 16.85 -25.83
C PRO A 879 -28.43 16.17 -26.52
N ALA A 880 -28.57 15.82 -27.80
CA ALA A 880 -27.60 15.04 -28.56
C ALA A 880 -26.17 15.59 -28.52
N TRP A 881 -25.98 16.92 -28.50
CA TRP A 881 -24.67 17.55 -28.38
C TRP A 881 -24.01 17.36 -26.98
N ALA A 882 -24.79 17.12 -25.96
CA ALA A 882 -24.31 16.96 -24.57
C ALA A 882 -24.35 15.54 -24.04
N ARG A 883 -24.85 14.54 -24.78
CA ARG A 883 -24.95 13.12 -24.33
C ARG A 883 -23.65 12.44 -24.03
N GLY A 884 -22.50 13.03 -24.40
CA GLY A 884 -21.17 12.51 -24.07
C GLY A 884 -20.69 12.86 -22.66
N PHE A 885 -21.44 13.65 -21.88
CA PHE A 885 -21.03 13.97 -20.52
C PHE A 885 -21.25 12.82 -19.55
N GLN A 886 -20.25 12.60 -18.73
CA GLN A 886 -20.29 11.73 -17.53
C GLN A 886 -19.78 12.50 -16.34
N VAL A 887 -20.37 12.28 -15.20
CA VAL A 887 -19.98 12.92 -13.94
C VAL A 887 -19.84 11.87 -12.84
N PHE A 888 -18.90 12.10 -11.93
CA PHE A 888 -18.80 11.35 -10.69
C PHE A 888 -18.50 12.28 -9.50
N ALA A 889 -18.93 11.86 -8.32
CA ALA A 889 -18.59 12.51 -7.06
C ALA A 889 -18.55 11.44 -5.95
N ASN A 890 -17.47 11.42 -5.20
CA ASN A 890 -17.26 10.52 -4.08
C ASN A 890 -16.84 11.33 -2.86
N GLY A 891 -17.26 10.91 -1.68
CA GLY A 891 -16.88 11.56 -0.43
C GLY A 891 -16.82 10.57 0.71
N SER A 892 -15.98 10.83 1.69
CA SER A 892 -15.93 10.06 2.93
C SER A 892 -15.72 10.96 4.15
N LEU A 893 -16.36 10.57 5.23
CA LEU A 893 -16.21 11.15 6.56
C LEU A 893 -15.75 10.04 7.49
N LEU A 894 -14.67 10.28 8.25
CA LEU A 894 -14.13 9.32 9.22
C LEU A 894 -14.01 9.99 10.58
N ARG A 895 -14.30 9.22 11.62
CA ARG A 895 -14.12 9.62 13.01
C ARG A 895 -13.67 8.43 13.85
N SER A 896 -12.63 8.60 14.66
CA SER A 896 -12.24 7.62 15.66
C SER A 896 -12.23 8.19 17.07
N ASN A 897 -12.38 7.35 18.08
CA ASN A 897 -12.15 7.70 19.48
C ASN A 897 -10.74 7.34 19.95
N ALA A 898 -9.88 6.88 19.04
CA ALA A 898 -8.47 6.72 19.34
C ALA A 898 -7.89 8.09 19.71
N GLY A 899 -7.10 8.16 20.78
CA GLY A 899 -6.39 9.39 21.14
C GLY A 899 -5.56 9.85 19.94
N LYS A 900 -5.73 11.11 19.56
CA LYS A 900 -5.04 11.72 18.42
C LYS A 900 -3.53 11.48 18.55
N GLY A 901 -2.89 10.95 17.52
CA GLY A 901 -1.46 10.67 17.50
C GLY A 901 -0.98 9.53 18.42
N GLN A 902 -1.85 8.81 19.13
CA GLN A 902 -1.46 7.71 20.03
C GLN A 902 -1.23 6.36 19.32
N LEU A 903 -1.58 6.25 18.05
CA LEU A 903 -1.49 5.04 17.26
C LEU A 903 -0.24 5.05 16.37
N GLY A 904 0.93 5.35 16.96
CA GLY A 904 2.20 5.43 16.24
C GLY A 904 2.64 4.13 15.57
N GLY A 905 3.36 4.24 14.48
CA GLY A 905 4.08 3.16 13.79
C GLY A 905 3.25 2.36 12.78
N ASP A 906 2.17 1.74 13.18
CA ASP A 906 1.22 1.00 12.32
C ASP A 906 -0.18 1.62 12.41
N GLY A 907 -0.25 2.91 12.73
CA GLY A 907 -1.46 3.63 13.06
C GLY A 907 -2.47 3.77 11.93
N PHE A 908 -3.69 4.11 12.31
CA PHE A 908 -4.75 4.43 11.35
C PHE A 908 -4.38 5.64 10.51
N ASN A 909 -4.62 5.55 9.21
CA ASN A 909 -4.51 6.67 8.28
C ASN A 909 -5.85 7.43 8.26
N GLU A 910 -6.16 8.11 9.37
CA GLU A 910 -7.41 8.83 9.52
C GLU A 910 -7.32 10.20 8.84
N ILE A 911 -7.99 10.33 7.71
CA ILE A 911 -8.28 11.60 7.07
C ILE A 911 -9.74 11.92 7.38
N PRO A 912 -10.05 12.93 8.19
CA PRO A 912 -11.41 13.16 8.68
C PRO A 912 -12.42 13.37 7.56
N ARG A 913 -12.06 14.10 6.52
CA ARG A 913 -12.90 14.36 5.35
C ARG A 913 -12.09 14.30 4.07
N SER A 914 -12.63 13.60 3.07
CA SER A 914 -12.06 13.57 1.73
C SER A 914 -13.16 13.55 0.68
N ALA A 915 -12.88 14.10 -0.50
CA ALA A 915 -13.79 14.11 -1.64
C ALA A 915 -13.01 13.98 -2.95
N ALA A 916 -13.64 13.35 -3.93
CA ALA A 916 -13.16 13.30 -5.31
C ALA A 916 -14.33 13.47 -6.25
N TRP A 917 -14.19 14.31 -7.26
CA TRP A 917 -15.24 14.52 -8.27
C TRP A 917 -14.62 14.81 -9.63
N GLY A 918 -15.40 14.62 -10.67
CA GLY A 918 -14.93 14.90 -12.00
C GLY A 918 -16.03 14.90 -13.05
N VAL A 919 -15.68 15.45 -14.18
CA VAL A 919 -16.48 15.49 -15.38
C VAL A 919 -15.67 15.01 -16.58
N SER A 920 -16.25 14.20 -17.43
CA SER A 920 -15.68 13.83 -18.72
C SER A 920 -16.69 14.08 -19.83
N PHE A 921 -16.19 14.47 -21.00
CA PHE A 921 -16.96 14.63 -22.21
C PHE A 921 -16.29 13.84 -23.33
N THR A 922 -16.93 12.77 -23.74
CA THR A 922 -16.37 11.81 -24.69
C THR A 922 -17.13 11.85 -26.02
N ARG A 923 -16.37 11.95 -27.12
CA ARG A 923 -16.80 11.87 -28.49
C ARG A 923 -15.88 10.95 -29.30
N PRO A 924 -16.28 10.45 -30.48
CA PRO A 924 -15.44 9.54 -31.25
C PRO A 924 -14.05 10.06 -31.61
N ARG A 925 -13.85 11.38 -31.65
CA ARG A 925 -12.58 12.01 -32.04
C ARG A 925 -11.83 12.69 -30.89
N TYR A 926 -12.47 12.95 -29.75
CA TYR A 926 -11.86 13.63 -28.63
C TYR A 926 -12.51 13.23 -27.31
N ASN A 927 -11.69 13.26 -26.26
CA ASN A 927 -12.10 13.04 -24.89
C ASN A 927 -11.51 14.18 -24.04
N LEU A 928 -12.40 14.91 -23.35
CA LEU A 928 -12.03 15.95 -22.39
C LEU A 928 -12.41 15.46 -21.01
N ARG A 929 -11.48 15.56 -20.08
CA ARG A 929 -11.69 15.13 -18.70
C ARG A 929 -11.05 16.10 -17.73
N MET A 930 -11.72 16.31 -16.60
CA MET A 930 -11.25 17.10 -15.49
C MET A 930 -11.67 16.45 -14.20
N ASN A 931 -10.69 16.13 -13.34
CA ASN A 931 -10.91 15.44 -12.10
C ASN A 931 -10.28 16.25 -10.96
N TRP A 932 -10.94 16.28 -9.80
CA TRP A 932 -10.49 16.91 -8.59
C TRP A 932 -10.44 15.91 -7.46
N THR A 933 -9.44 16.04 -6.60
CA THR A 933 -9.39 15.37 -5.30
C THR A 933 -9.11 16.41 -4.24
N TRP A 934 -9.80 16.31 -3.13
CA TRP A 934 -9.62 17.14 -1.95
C TRP A 934 -9.53 16.29 -0.70
N ARG A 935 -8.67 16.66 0.20
CA ARG A 935 -8.61 16.09 1.55
C ARG A 935 -8.37 17.16 2.58
N GLU A 936 -8.90 16.93 3.77
CA GLU A 936 -8.67 17.75 4.95
C GLU A 936 -7.29 17.53 5.55
N ASP A 937 -6.88 18.43 6.47
CA ASP A 937 -5.68 18.26 7.28
C ASP A 937 -5.72 16.92 8.05
N GLN A 938 -4.57 16.27 8.07
CA GLN A 938 -4.40 15.00 8.77
C GLN A 938 -3.44 15.18 9.95
N ILE A 939 -3.82 14.68 11.12
CA ILE A 939 -2.88 14.55 12.24
C ILE A 939 -1.95 13.38 11.94
N GLU A 940 -0.66 13.67 11.76
CA GLU A 940 0.34 12.66 11.40
C GLU A 940 0.90 11.95 12.65
N SER A 941 1.26 12.72 13.67
CA SER A 941 1.84 12.18 14.90
C SER A 941 1.67 13.15 16.07
N LEU A 942 1.69 12.60 17.28
CA LEU A 942 1.86 13.38 18.49
C LEU A 942 3.31 13.88 18.55
N LEU A 943 3.48 15.17 18.75
CA LEU A 943 4.79 15.75 19.00
C LEU A 943 5.16 15.51 20.46
N THR A 944 6.15 14.66 20.70
CA THR A 944 6.60 14.33 22.05
C THR A 944 8.06 14.70 22.25
N GLY A 945 8.41 15.00 23.49
CA GLY A 945 9.78 15.39 23.86
C GLY A 945 10.08 16.87 23.61
N GLN A 946 11.30 17.27 23.84
CA GLN A 946 11.80 18.65 23.69
C GLN A 946 11.01 19.73 24.48
N GLY A 947 10.27 19.32 25.50
CA GLY A 947 9.48 20.19 26.35
C GLY A 947 8.30 20.85 25.64
N ILE A 948 7.85 20.30 24.55
CA ILE A 948 6.61 20.73 23.85
C ILE A 948 5.41 20.34 24.71
N GLU A 949 4.42 21.24 24.77
CA GLU A 949 3.21 21.00 25.53
C GLU A 949 2.49 19.72 25.10
N PRO A 950 2.08 18.86 26.06
CA PRO A 950 1.32 17.66 25.73
C PRO A 950 0.06 17.99 24.92
N GLY A 951 -0.20 17.20 23.87
CA GLY A 951 -1.34 17.43 22.97
C GLY A 951 -1.00 18.29 21.74
N THR A 952 0.26 18.62 21.54
CA THR A 952 0.75 19.23 20.29
C THR A 952 0.97 18.14 19.23
N TYR A 953 0.57 18.43 17.99
CA TYR A 953 0.60 17.45 16.89
C TYR A 953 1.34 17.98 15.67
N ASN A 954 1.97 17.05 14.95
CA ASN A 954 2.37 17.29 13.57
C ASN A 954 1.16 17.09 12.65
N TYR A 955 0.96 18.04 11.77
CA TYR A 955 -0.12 18.00 10.77
C TYR A 955 0.46 17.82 9.37
N ARG A 956 -0.20 16.96 8.58
CA ARG A 956 -0.05 16.94 7.14
C ARG A 956 -1.15 17.80 6.54
N PRO A 957 -0.83 18.93 5.87
CA PRO A 957 -1.84 19.84 5.33
C PRO A 957 -2.79 19.13 4.36
N GLY A 958 -4.04 19.55 4.38
CA GLY A 958 -5.00 19.23 3.34
C GLY A 958 -4.57 19.86 2.01
N PHE A 959 -5.04 19.29 0.92
CA PHE A 959 -4.78 19.84 -0.41
C PHE A 959 -5.91 19.55 -1.37
N THR A 960 -5.97 20.34 -2.43
CA THR A 960 -6.77 20.08 -3.63
C THR A 960 -5.82 19.81 -4.79
N GLN A 961 -6.08 18.74 -5.53
CA GLN A 961 -5.35 18.40 -6.75
C GLN A 961 -6.35 18.33 -7.91
N ILE A 962 -5.98 18.95 -9.05
CA ILE A 962 -6.76 18.95 -10.28
C ILE A 962 -6.06 18.05 -11.31
#